data_1e5537c76b06bd65dd54c1dffe827de2
#
_entry.id   1e5537c76b06bd65dd54c1dffe827de2
#
_cell.length_a   1.000
_cell.length_b   1.000
_cell.length_c   1.000
_cell.angle_alpha   90.00
_cell.angle_beta   90.00
_cell.angle_gamma   90.00
#
_symmetry.space_group_name_H-M   'P 1'
#
loop_
_entity.id
_entity.type
_entity.pdbx_description
1 polymer ?
#
loop_
_entity_poly.entity_id
_entity_poly.type
_entity_poly.pdbx_seq_one_letter_code
_entity_poly.pdbx_strand_id
1 'polypeptide(L)'
;MADRQTPYKYFVPRKMASWVTELEDILWPDNKIVEKIKKRAAGFANAGIDTAINYGFHLRFDFSDYFETLHGYYKNVCDELHKYGIKFMDHYSCNLIERPRTKEDFFYLHNAHRHHVLLHKDPIAAKFAQYEGYFFQDICEKRVNDGTRGYSWNYQAEMFCHNNPKFLDMHKKYLERLFKDVPMDGMEIDDMCDYGAFSTCCCDYCKDRFQREFGRELPNFEDKEFWGDTSGNPTTWGNYNNPAFRDWVQLKVNSVSDHIKMVKSILGDRPLMTCCSATGPMHLNGLALNLERFMDNLDLVMLENCGMSVHTVEWGKMEAEALIQKNIALNMGKAPAIALSYSTYDTSAYMGWSFARFWGVSNWASTLIGRLSHNPGDIKEIHELLAPSNNWEDRYSPLDTDKGEDIYEVRLVNNLLCRENGYRDEEGREHWTKVSAWSKVFIRTNVGYRFLRYTELADAKRLMSEDTPIILDNCGCVSDEQYTAIKVYLENGGKVIMALPFGIKDGKGFIREKPLSEELIEANYPGLVLIDNNIVDECCVAQLIEKGIIKPRIHQVEGETTWAVRIRKHEDKLVMHILNRAIEAIPHSTLTGAMHTGNILKDIKATNNGDKVSYIIDINGIADKWDNLSFMSPEIGSIKRGVVVENLGHNKVKVTIDPKNIMLYGIVM
;
A
#
# COMPACT_ATOMS: atom_id res chain seq x y z
N MET A 1 -0.25 -2.38 28.76
CA MET A 1 0.89 -2.01 27.87
C MET A 1 1.34 -0.62 28.25
N ALA A 2 2.64 -0.38 28.48
CA ALA A 2 3.14 0.95 28.76
C ALA A 2 2.89 1.85 27.54
N ASP A 3 2.40 3.06 27.77
CA ASP A 3 2.26 4.10 26.73
C ASP A 3 3.65 4.33 26.11
N ARG A 4 3.91 3.71 24.98
CA ARG A 4 5.16 3.95 24.24
C ARG A 4 5.05 5.32 23.60
N GLN A 5 5.85 6.27 24.08
CA GLN A 5 5.95 7.58 23.44
C GLN A 5 6.39 7.38 21.97
N THR A 6 5.47 7.61 21.05
CA THR A 6 5.80 7.66 19.63
C THR A 6 6.24 9.10 19.28
N PRO A 7 7.12 9.27 18.28
CA PRO A 7 7.48 10.62 17.80
C PRO A 7 6.32 11.34 17.09
N TYR A 8 5.20 10.64 16.89
CA TYR A 8 4.03 11.13 16.17
C TYR A 8 2.97 11.67 17.13
N LYS A 9 2.19 12.67 16.69
CA LYS A 9 1.08 13.27 17.45
C LYS A 9 -0.13 12.34 17.59
N TYR A 10 -0.13 11.20 16.87
CA TYR A 10 -1.18 10.21 16.82
C TYR A 10 -0.63 8.83 17.20
N PHE A 11 -1.50 7.90 17.57
CA PHE A 11 -1.08 6.52 17.77
C PHE A 11 -0.79 5.84 16.43
N VAL A 12 0.16 4.91 16.44
CA VAL A 12 0.56 4.14 15.27
C VAL A 12 0.18 2.68 15.48
N PRO A 13 -0.77 2.14 14.69
CA PRO A 13 -1.08 0.72 14.71
C PRO A 13 0.15 -0.11 14.31
N ARG A 14 0.44 -1.18 15.04
CA ARG A 14 1.53 -2.10 14.72
C ARG A 14 1.07 -3.51 14.46
N LYS A 15 0.09 -3.96 15.26
CA LYS A 15 -0.54 -5.28 15.18
C LYS A 15 -2.03 -5.08 15.05
N MET A 16 -2.46 -4.77 13.84
CA MET A 16 -3.85 -4.45 13.54
C MET A 16 -4.59 -5.69 13.06
N ALA A 17 -5.83 -5.83 13.48
CA ALA A 17 -6.71 -6.89 13.02
C ALA A 17 -8.13 -6.39 12.78
N SER A 18 -8.80 -6.97 11.78
CA SER A 18 -10.17 -6.65 11.46
C SER A 18 -11.15 -7.17 12.52
N TRP A 19 -11.97 -6.26 13.03
CA TRP A 19 -13.15 -6.58 13.82
C TRP A 19 -14.34 -6.76 12.88
N VAL A 20 -14.65 -8.01 12.54
CA VAL A 20 -15.75 -8.30 11.62
C VAL A 20 -17.08 -8.01 12.32
N THR A 21 -17.83 -7.06 11.76
CA THR A 21 -19.19 -6.71 12.20
C THR A 21 -20.18 -7.34 11.22
N GLU A 22 -21.09 -8.14 11.74
CA GLU A 22 -22.10 -8.86 10.97
C GLU A 22 -23.47 -8.19 11.15
N LEU A 23 -24.39 -8.43 10.21
CA LEU A 23 -25.73 -7.85 10.26
C LEU A 23 -26.47 -8.28 11.54
N GLU A 24 -26.29 -9.52 11.97
CA GLU A 24 -26.86 -10.07 13.19
C GLU A 24 -26.42 -9.32 14.45
N ASP A 25 -25.21 -8.78 14.45
CA ASP A 25 -24.66 -8.05 15.58
C ASP A 25 -25.43 -6.75 15.85
N ILE A 26 -26.06 -6.16 14.83
CA ILE A 26 -26.80 -4.91 14.94
C ILE A 26 -28.32 -5.08 14.92
N LEU A 27 -28.86 -6.12 14.27
CA LEU A 27 -30.29 -6.32 14.16
C LEU A 27 -30.89 -7.03 15.37
N TRP A 28 -30.14 -7.85 16.06
CA TRP A 28 -30.58 -8.61 17.25
C TRP A 28 -29.69 -8.32 18.46
N PRO A 29 -29.69 -7.07 18.98
CA PRO A 29 -28.90 -6.71 20.14
C PRO A 29 -29.45 -7.39 21.39
N ASP A 30 -28.85 -8.46 21.82
CA ASP A 30 -29.16 -9.21 23.02
C ASP A 30 -27.91 -9.44 23.90
N ASN A 31 -28.07 -10.12 25.01
CA ASN A 31 -26.96 -10.43 25.90
C ASN A 31 -25.88 -11.28 25.24
N LYS A 32 -26.23 -12.07 24.22
CA LYS A 32 -25.25 -12.88 23.48
C LYS A 32 -24.29 -12.01 22.67
N ILE A 33 -24.77 -10.90 22.14
CA ILE A 33 -23.92 -9.92 21.43
C ILE A 33 -22.92 -9.29 22.40
N VAL A 34 -23.35 -8.92 23.59
CA VAL A 34 -22.47 -8.39 24.64
C VAL A 34 -21.39 -9.40 25.01
N GLU A 35 -21.75 -10.67 25.21
CA GLU A 35 -20.78 -11.73 25.50
C GLU A 35 -19.84 -12.03 24.32
N LYS A 36 -20.33 -11.98 23.09
CA LYS A 36 -19.54 -12.08 21.85
C LYS A 36 -18.47 -10.98 21.81
N ILE A 37 -18.85 -9.72 22.07
CA ILE A 37 -17.94 -8.57 22.11
C ILE A 37 -16.85 -8.79 23.18
N LYS A 38 -17.24 -9.14 24.42
CA LYS A 38 -16.27 -9.39 25.50
C LYS A 38 -15.29 -10.51 25.18
N LYS A 39 -15.78 -11.64 24.67
CA LYS A 39 -14.97 -12.79 24.30
C LYS A 39 -13.96 -12.42 23.21
N ARG A 40 -14.41 -11.69 22.17
CA ARG A 40 -13.58 -11.29 21.07
C ARG A 40 -12.51 -10.27 21.51
N ALA A 41 -12.89 -9.27 22.31
CA ALA A 41 -11.95 -8.28 22.84
C ALA A 41 -10.86 -8.94 23.71
N ALA A 42 -11.24 -9.88 24.57
CA ALA A 42 -10.26 -10.67 25.32
C ALA A 42 -9.34 -11.51 24.41
N GLY A 43 -9.88 -12.07 23.33
CA GLY A 43 -9.12 -12.79 22.31
C GLY A 43 -8.09 -11.89 21.61
N PHE A 44 -8.49 -10.68 21.22
CA PHE A 44 -7.59 -9.67 20.65
C PHE A 44 -6.45 -9.29 21.60
N ALA A 45 -6.78 -9.06 22.89
CA ALA A 45 -5.77 -8.78 23.91
C ALA A 45 -4.77 -9.93 24.08
N ASN A 46 -5.27 -11.18 24.15
CA ASN A 46 -4.43 -12.37 24.28
C ASN A 46 -3.55 -12.63 23.04
N ALA A 47 -3.98 -12.15 21.88
CA ALA A 47 -3.22 -12.23 20.64
C ALA A 47 -2.22 -11.08 20.46
N GLY A 48 -2.07 -10.18 21.45
CA GLY A 48 -1.17 -9.04 21.38
C GLY A 48 -1.56 -7.99 20.33
N ILE A 49 -2.83 -7.96 19.91
CA ILE A 49 -3.34 -6.96 18.96
C ILE A 49 -3.46 -5.63 19.71
N ASP A 50 -2.94 -4.56 19.11
CA ASP A 50 -2.98 -3.21 19.68
C ASP A 50 -4.09 -2.35 19.06
N THR A 51 -4.54 -2.70 17.86
CA THR A 51 -5.56 -1.95 17.13
C THR A 51 -6.54 -2.89 16.46
N ALA A 52 -7.81 -2.74 16.76
CA ALA A 52 -8.92 -3.34 16.04
C ALA A 52 -9.44 -2.33 15.01
N ILE A 53 -9.80 -2.80 13.82
CA ILE A 53 -10.42 -1.96 12.80
C ILE A 53 -11.73 -2.60 12.35
N ASN A 54 -12.80 -1.83 12.30
CA ASN A 54 -14.09 -2.32 11.85
C ASN A 54 -13.97 -2.91 10.44
N TYR A 55 -14.58 -4.04 10.22
CA TYR A 55 -14.70 -4.68 8.92
C TYR A 55 -16.10 -5.22 8.74
N GLY A 56 -16.89 -4.50 7.97
CA GLY A 56 -18.31 -4.73 7.76
C GLY A 56 -19.05 -3.39 7.56
N PHE A 57 -20.19 -3.43 6.93
CA PHE A 57 -20.93 -2.22 6.56
C PHE A 57 -20.10 -1.27 5.70
N HIS A 58 -19.38 -1.85 4.76
CA HIS A 58 -18.35 -1.20 3.97
C HIS A 58 -18.93 -0.06 3.12
N LEU A 59 -19.94 -0.30 2.28
CA LEU A 59 -20.65 0.75 1.56
C LEU A 59 -21.63 1.44 2.52
N ARG A 60 -21.09 2.34 3.33
CA ARG A 60 -21.69 2.83 4.57
C ARG A 60 -23.12 3.37 4.39
N PHE A 61 -23.37 4.14 3.35
CA PHE A 61 -24.65 4.79 3.15
C PHE A 61 -25.77 3.85 2.71
N ASP A 62 -25.47 2.62 2.29
CA ASP A 62 -26.48 1.57 2.09
C ASP A 62 -27.18 1.19 3.40
N PHE A 63 -26.57 1.53 4.53
CA PHE A 63 -27.06 1.21 5.88
C PHE A 63 -27.51 2.46 6.67
N SER A 64 -27.80 3.56 5.98
CA SER A 64 -28.15 4.83 6.63
C SER A 64 -29.32 4.75 7.60
N ASP A 65 -30.27 3.86 7.35
CA ASP A 65 -31.42 3.62 8.25
C ASP A 65 -31.05 2.91 9.56
N TYR A 66 -29.84 2.34 9.65
CA TYR A 66 -29.37 1.57 10.81
C TYR A 66 -28.28 2.29 11.61
N PHE A 67 -27.95 3.54 11.30
CA PHE A 67 -26.83 4.23 11.95
C PHE A 67 -26.94 4.32 13.46
N GLU A 68 -28.12 4.49 14.00
CA GLU A 68 -28.32 4.50 15.45
C GLU A 68 -27.90 3.17 16.10
N THR A 69 -28.38 2.06 15.55
CA THR A 69 -28.07 0.71 16.05
C THR A 69 -26.60 0.36 15.82
N LEU A 70 -26.07 0.71 14.66
CA LEU A 70 -24.67 0.49 14.30
C LEU A 70 -23.72 1.26 15.23
N HIS A 71 -24.01 2.54 15.49
CA HIS A 71 -23.22 3.36 16.41
C HIS A 71 -23.30 2.84 17.84
N GLY A 72 -24.48 2.38 18.27
CA GLY A 72 -24.65 1.72 19.57
C GLY A 72 -23.78 0.48 19.72
N TYR A 73 -23.72 -0.35 18.68
CA TYR A 73 -22.83 -1.52 18.63
C TYR A 73 -21.36 -1.10 18.67
N TYR A 74 -20.94 -0.16 17.84
CA TYR A 74 -19.55 0.33 17.82
C TYR A 74 -19.12 0.92 19.16
N LYS A 75 -20.00 1.64 19.82
CA LYS A 75 -19.73 2.16 21.16
C LYS A 75 -19.43 1.04 22.16
N ASN A 76 -20.24 -0.02 22.15
CA ASN A 76 -20.00 -1.17 23.02
C ASN A 76 -18.68 -1.88 22.70
N VAL A 77 -18.30 -1.96 21.43
CA VAL A 77 -17.00 -2.51 20.99
C VAL A 77 -15.85 -1.63 21.49
N CYS A 78 -15.93 -0.30 21.30
CA CYS A 78 -14.94 0.65 21.80
C CYS A 78 -14.76 0.52 23.33
N ASP A 79 -15.88 0.57 24.07
CA ASP A 79 -15.86 0.53 25.53
C ASP A 79 -15.22 -0.78 26.05
N GLU A 80 -15.40 -1.89 25.34
CA GLU A 80 -14.78 -3.16 25.74
C GLU A 80 -13.32 -3.24 25.35
N LEU A 81 -12.93 -2.86 24.14
CA LEU A 81 -11.54 -2.87 23.68
C LEU A 81 -10.67 -1.92 24.50
N HIS A 82 -11.17 -0.76 24.86
CA HIS A 82 -10.44 0.23 25.66
C HIS A 82 -10.07 -0.30 27.06
N LYS A 83 -10.82 -1.27 27.63
CA LYS A 83 -10.46 -1.91 28.89
C LYS A 83 -9.12 -2.66 28.81
N TYR A 84 -8.75 -3.10 27.61
CA TYR A 84 -7.50 -3.78 27.32
C TYR A 84 -6.42 -2.84 26.73
N GLY A 85 -6.73 -1.56 26.56
CA GLY A 85 -5.85 -0.58 25.91
C GLY A 85 -5.73 -0.77 24.39
N ILE A 86 -6.67 -1.49 23.78
CA ILE A 86 -6.74 -1.70 22.33
C ILE A 86 -7.50 -0.54 21.70
N LYS A 87 -6.93 0.04 20.65
CA LYS A 87 -7.57 1.12 19.87
C LYS A 87 -8.60 0.55 18.90
N PHE A 88 -9.64 1.34 18.60
CA PHE A 88 -10.65 0.96 17.61
C PHE A 88 -10.79 2.02 16.52
N MET A 89 -10.58 1.61 15.28
CA MET A 89 -10.74 2.44 14.09
C MET A 89 -11.94 2.00 13.27
N ASP A 90 -12.58 2.93 12.58
CA ASP A 90 -13.60 2.60 11.57
C ASP A 90 -12.94 2.37 10.21
N HIS A 91 -13.61 1.61 9.36
CA HIS A 91 -13.26 1.35 7.97
C HIS A 91 -14.52 1.27 7.11
N TYR A 92 -14.62 2.11 6.09
CA TYR A 92 -15.77 2.11 5.18
C TYR A 92 -15.49 2.92 3.90
N SER A 93 -16.23 2.59 2.84
CA SER A 93 -16.34 3.40 1.63
C SER A 93 -17.40 4.50 1.81
N CYS A 94 -17.02 5.75 1.52
CA CYS A 94 -17.90 6.90 1.69
C CYS A 94 -18.64 7.33 0.41
N ASN A 95 -18.13 6.95 -0.76
CA ASN A 95 -18.55 7.51 -2.05
C ASN A 95 -19.25 6.51 -2.98
N LEU A 96 -19.50 5.29 -2.51
CA LEU A 96 -20.18 4.25 -3.27
C LEU A 96 -21.50 3.85 -2.61
N ILE A 97 -22.49 3.56 -3.47
CA ILE A 97 -23.77 3.00 -3.05
C ILE A 97 -24.20 1.94 -4.05
N GLU A 98 -24.51 0.72 -3.56
CA GLU A 98 -24.87 -0.40 -4.43
C GLU A 98 -26.18 -0.14 -5.18
N ARG A 99 -26.13 -0.30 -6.49
CA ARG A 99 -27.26 -0.11 -7.41
C ARG A 99 -27.17 -1.12 -8.55
N PRO A 100 -27.61 -2.37 -8.32
CA PRO A 100 -27.63 -3.36 -9.39
C PRO A 100 -28.52 -2.86 -10.53
N ARG A 101 -28.01 -2.95 -11.75
CA ARG A 101 -28.71 -2.48 -12.97
C ARG A 101 -29.42 -3.59 -13.68
N THR A 102 -28.95 -4.81 -13.48
CA THR A 102 -29.52 -6.02 -14.08
C THR A 102 -29.89 -7.04 -13.01
N LYS A 103 -30.61 -8.07 -13.42
CA LYS A 103 -30.91 -9.20 -12.54
C LYS A 103 -29.67 -10.00 -12.19
N GLU A 104 -28.75 -10.07 -13.11
CA GLU A 104 -27.44 -10.72 -12.96
C GLU A 104 -26.59 -9.97 -11.91
N ASP A 105 -26.53 -8.63 -11.97
CA ASP A 105 -25.85 -7.79 -10.98
C ASP A 105 -26.43 -8.02 -9.58
N PHE A 106 -27.75 -8.09 -9.48
CA PHE A 106 -28.44 -8.35 -8.22
C PHE A 106 -28.04 -9.70 -7.61
N PHE A 107 -28.04 -10.76 -8.43
CA PHE A 107 -27.60 -12.07 -7.97
C PHE A 107 -26.10 -12.11 -7.66
N TYR A 108 -25.29 -11.36 -8.40
CA TYR A 108 -23.88 -11.23 -8.11
C TYR A 108 -23.64 -10.64 -6.72
N LEU A 109 -24.26 -9.51 -6.40
CA LEU A 109 -24.17 -8.89 -5.07
C LEU A 109 -24.65 -9.81 -3.96
N HIS A 110 -25.72 -10.54 -4.20
CA HIS A 110 -26.24 -11.51 -3.23
C HIS A 110 -25.23 -12.63 -2.95
N ASN A 111 -24.57 -13.13 -3.98
CA ASN A 111 -23.61 -14.23 -3.86
C ASN A 111 -22.20 -13.77 -3.42
N ALA A 112 -21.87 -12.52 -3.59
CA ALA A 112 -20.53 -11.98 -3.27
C ALA A 112 -20.29 -11.78 -1.77
N HIS A 113 -21.24 -12.12 -0.91
CA HIS A 113 -21.15 -12.04 0.56
C HIS A 113 -20.82 -10.65 1.10
N ARG A 114 -21.10 -9.63 0.31
CA ARG A 114 -20.97 -8.25 0.72
C ARG A 114 -22.33 -7.73 1.11
N HIS A 115 -22.59 -7.59 2.39
CA HIS A 115 -23.70 -6.84 2.95
C HIS A 115 -25.05 -7.08 2.27
N HIS A 116 -25.84 -7.92 2.86
CA HIS A 116 -27.10 -8.41 2.29
C HIS A 116 -28.32 -7.54 2.56
N VAL A 117 -28.11 -6.31 3.01
CA VAL A 117 -29.22 -5.38 3.19
C VAL A 117 -29.62 -4.82 1.83
N LEU A 118 -30.78 -5.24 1.35
CA LEU A 118 -31.27 -4.90 0.02
C LEU A 118 -32.14 -3.63 -0.01
N LEU A 119 -32.15 -2.85 1.05
CA LEU A 119 -33.12 -1.76 1.27
C LEU A 119 -33.13 -0.72 0.16
N HIS A 120 -31.97 -0.38 -0.38
CA HIS A 120 -31.87 0.64 -1.42
C HIS A 120 -31.52 0.07 -2.79
N LYS A 121 -31.54 -1.25 -2.94
CA LYS A 121 -31.16 -1.95 -4.19
C LYS A 121 -32.32 -2.14 -5.15
N ASP A 122 -33.55 -2.09 -4.65
CA ASP A 122 -34.72 -2.05 -5.53
C ASP A 122 -34.72 -0.75 -6.37
N PRO A 123 -34.88 -0.83 -7.71
CA PRO A 123 -34.81 0.37 -8.57
C PRO A 123 -35.84 1.45 -8.25
N ILE A 124 -36.96 1.10 -7.64
CA ILE A 124 -37.98 2.06 -7.21
C ILE A 124 -37.58 2.71 -5.90
N ALA A 125 -37.20 1.90 -4.89
CA ALA A 125 -36.74 2.36 -3.60
C ALA A 125 -35.48 3.24 -3.70
N ALA A 126 -34.59 2.90 -4.62
CA ALA A 126 -33.37 3.66 -4.88
C ALA A 126 -33.58 5.14 -5.18
N LYS A 127 -34.73 5.51 -5.79
CA LYS A 127 -35.10 6.91 -6.06
C LYS A 127 -35.36 7.73 -4.81
N PHE A 128 -35.71 7.07 -3.72
CA PHE A 128 -36.06 7.68 -2.44
C PHE A 128 -34.95 7.51 -1.39
N ALA A 129 -33.91 6.77 -1.73
CA ALA A 129 -32.80 6.53 -0.82
C ALA A 129 -32.07 7.85 -0.51
N GLN A 130 -31.90 8.13 0.77
CA GLN A 130 -31.35 9.39 1.26
C GLN A 130 -30.70 9.23 2.64
N TYR A 131 -29.92 10.23 3.01
CA TYR A 131 -29.48 10.45 4.38
C TYR A 131 -29.57 11.95 4.71
N GLU A 132 -30.21 12.31 5.84
CA GLU A 132 -30.35 13.70 6.29
C GLU A 132 -30.96 14.66 5.23
N GLY A 133 -31.89 14.14 4.40
CA GLY A 133 -32.52 14.91 3.31
C GLY A 133 -31.72 15.02 2.02
N TYR A 134 -30.55 14.41 1.94
CA TYR A 134 -29.75 14.33 0.72
C TYR A 134 -30.11 13.06 -0.05
N PHE A 135 -30.81 13.21 -1.16
CA PHE A 135 -31.11 12.08 -2.04
C PHE A 135 -29.83 11.62 -2.76
N PHE A 136 -29.51 10.34 -2.66
CA PHE A 136 -28.26 9.80 -3.19
C PHE A 136 -28.14 9.98 -4.69
N GLN A 137 -29.23 9.85 -5.44
CA GLN A 137 -29.22 10.07 -6.89
C GLN A 137 -28.80 11.48 -7.31
N ASP A 138 -28.99 12.52 -6.45
CA ASP A 138 -28.72 13.91 -6.75
C ASP A 138 -27.23 14.28 -6.53
N ILE A 139 -26.51 13.42 -5.82
CA ILE A 139 -25.09 13.63 -5.48
C ILE A 139 -24.15 12.73 -6.27
N CYS A 140 -24.71 11.86 -7.14
CA CYS A 140 -23.90 10.97 -7.98
C CYS A 140 -23.11 11.73 -9.05
N GLU A 141 -22.00 11.14 -9.43
CA GLU A 141 -21.22 11.55 -10.58
C GLU A 141 -22.01 11.41 -11.88
N LYS A 142 -21.60 12.19 -12.90
CA LYS A 142 -22.15 12.08 -14.25
C LYS A 142 -21.05 11.70 -15.23
N ARG A 143 -21.32 10.72 -16.06
CA ARG A 143 -20.40 10.27 -17.11
C ARG A 143 -20.28 11.33 -18.21
N VAL A 144 -19.07 11.51 -18.71
CA VAL A 144 -18.77 12.53 -19.72
C VAL A 144 -19.38 12.22 -21.09
N ASN A 145 -19.56 10.94 -21.42
CA ASN A 145 -20.03 10.49 -22.75
C ASN A 145 -21.54 10.56 -22.95
N ASP A 146 -22.33 10.42 -21.88
CA ASP A 146 -23.80 10.31 -22.00
C ASP A 146 -24.58 11.00 -20.88
N GLY A 147 -23.89 11.61 -19.92
CA GLY A 147 -24.50 12.32 -18.78
C GLY A 147 -25.23 11.39 -17.80
N THR A 148 -25.17 10.07 -17.97
CA THR A 148 -25.75 9.11 -17.03
C THR A 148 -24.92 9.07 -15.74
N ARG A 149 -25.48 8.47 -14.67
CA ARG A 149 -24.76 8.35 -13.41
C ARG A 149 -23.51 7.49 -13.55
N GLY A 150 -22.42 7.91 -12.92
CA GLY A 150 -21.17 7.15 -12.81
C GLY A 150 -21.40 5.80 -12.13
N TYR A 151 -20.68 4.77 -12.56
CA TYR A 151 -20.90 3.40 -12.10
C TYR A 151 -19.60 2.62 -12.02
N SER A 152 -19.36 2.05 -10.84
CA SER A 152 -18.28 1.08 -10.62
C SER A 152 -18.80 -0.33 -10.85
N TRP A 153 -18.30 -1.00 -11.88
CA TRP A 153 -18.66 -2.39 -12.19
C TRP A 153 -18.12 -3.38 -11.15
N ASN A 154 -17.03 -3.04 -10.50
CA ASN A 154 -16.43 -3.91 -9.47
C ASN A 154 -17.34 -4.05 -8.23
N TYR A 155 -18.13 -3.01 -7.96
CA TYR A 155 -19.01 -2.94 -6.79
C TYR A 155 -20.49 -2.99 -7.15
N GLN A 156 -20.85 -2.98 -8.44
CA GLN A 156 -22.23 -2.73 -8.88
C GLN A 156 -22.85 -1.52 -8.18
N ALA A 157 -22.08 -0.45 -8.11
CA ALA A 157 -22.38 0.74 -7.31
C ALA A 157 -22.38 2.01 -8.14
N GLU A 158 -23.27 2.94 -7.82
CA GLU A 158 -23.20 4.32 -8.26
C GLU A 158 -22.22 5.10 -7.38
N MET A 159 -21.57 6.12 -7.93
CA MET A 159 -20.50 6.88 -7.27
C MET A 159 -20.98 8.30 -6.94
N PHE A 160 -20.61 8.78 -5.76
CA PHE A 160 -20.85 10.17 -5.37
C PHE A 160 -19.72 11.08 -5.81
N CYS A 161 -20.07 12.29 -6.23
CA CYS A 161 -19.10 13.24 -6.78
C CYS A 161 -18.37 14.00 -5.66
N HIS A 162 -17.04 13.90 -5.62
CA HIS A 162 -16.17 14.61 -4.66
C HIS A 162 -16.24 16.13 -4.74
N ASN A 163 -16.78 16.71 -5.84
CA ASN A 163 -16.97 18.15 -5.98
C ASN A 163 -18.41 18.60 -5.68
N ASN A 164 -19.32 17.67 -5.39
CA ASN A 164 -20.69 18.03 -5.08
C ASN A 164 -20.80 18.50 -3.61
N PRO A 165 -21.12 19.77 -3.35
CA PRO A 165 -21.17 20.30 -1.97
C PRO A 165 -22.21 19.61 -1.10
N LYS A 166 -23.29 19.07 -1.69
CA LYS A 166 -24.31 18.31 -0.95
C LYS A 166 -23.74 16.98 -0.44
N PHE A 167 -22.90 16.31 -1.26
CA PHE A 167 -22.23 15.09 -0.80
C PHE A 167 -21.24 15.40 0.32
N LEU A 168 -20.41 16.41 0.15
CA LEU A 168 -19.43 16.79 1.18
C LEU A 168 -20.12 17.18 2.51
N ASP A 169 -21.22 17.92 2.45
CA ASP A 169 -21.99 18.29 3.65
C ASP A 169 -22.67 17.06 4.30
N MET A 170 -23.22 16.17 3.49
CA MET A 170 -23.80 14.90 3.97
C MET A 170 -22.73 14.05 4.68
N HIS A 171 -21.56 13.88 4.08
CA HIS A 171 -20.49 13.10 4.66
C HIS A 171 -19.94 13.75 5.95
N LYS A 172 -19.79 15.06 5.95
CA LYS A 172 -19.41 15.82 7.15
C LYS A 172 -20.40 15.57 8.30
N LYS A 173 -21.71 15.70 8.07
CA LYS A 173 -22.75 15.44 9.09
C LYS A 173 -22.69 14.02 9.62
N TYR A 174 -22.44 13.05 8.73
CA TYR A 174 -22.25 11.66 9.14
C TYR A 174 -21.05 11.50 10.09
N LEU A 175 -19.90 12.07 9.73
CA LEU A 175 -18.68 12.00 10.54
C LEU A 175 -18.87 12.69 11.91
N GLU A 176 -19.46 13.89 11.92
CA GLU A 176 -19.75 14.62 13.16
C GLU A 176 -20.68 13.80 14.08
N ARG A 177 -21.68 13.13 13.50
CA ARG A 177 -22.57 12.21 14.24
C ARG A 177 -21.80 11.00 14.77
N LEU A 178 -21.01 10.34 13.91
CA LEU A 178 -20.24 9.15 14.29
C LEU A 178 -19.33 9.44 15.49
N PHE A 179 -18.54 10.51 15.43
CA PHE A 179 -17.60 10.86 16.50
C PHE A 179 -18.27 11.42 17.76
N LYS A 180 -19.50 11.90 17.66
CA LYS A 180 -20.33 12.24 18.82
C LYS A 180 -20.86 10.99 19.51
N ASP A 181 -21.30 10.00 18.74
CA ASP A 181 -21.97 8.79 19.24
C ASP A 181 -20.96 7.73 19.73
N VAL A 182 -19.78 7.65 19.09
CA VAL A 182 -18.79 6.58 19.27
C VAL A 182 -17.40 7.17 19.57
N PRO A 183 -16.73 6.75 20.65
CA PRO A 183 -15.38 7.22 20.99
C PRO A 183 -14.30 6.52 20.17
N MET A 184 -14.40 6.55 18.83
CA MET A 184 -13.42 5.95 17.93
C MET A 184 -12.08 6.66 18.00
N ASP A 185 -11.01 5.88 17.87
CA ASP A 185 -9.63 6.36 17.98
C ASP A 185 -9.05 6.84 16.66
N GLY A 186 -9.57 6.40 15.53
CA GLY A 186 -9.09 6.76 14.21
C GLY A 186 -10.00 6.24 13.10
N MET A 187 -9.55 6.40 11.86
CA MET A 187 -10.35 6.02 10.69
C MET A 187 -9.48 5.61 9.51
N GLU A 188 -9.97 4.62 8.79
CA GLU A 188 -9.62 4.32 7.42
C GLU A 188 -10.86 4.58 6.56
N ILE A 189 -10.72 5.44 5.55
CA ILE A 189 -11.78 5.61 4.54
C ILE A 189 -11.31 4.92 3.28
N ASP A 190 -11.95 3.80 3.00
CA ASP A 190 -11.70 3.04 1.80
C ASP A 190 -12.37 3.68 0.59
N ASP A 191 -11.92 3.29 -0.61
CA ASP A 191 -12.43 3.80 -1.87
C ASP A 191 -12.39 5.34 -1.99
N MET A 192 -11.46 6.00 -1.28
CA MET A 192 -11.25 7.44 -1.40
C MET A 192 -10.57 7.74 -2.75
N CYS A 193 -11.30 7.51 -3.81
CA CYS A 193 -10.86 7.57 -5.19
C CYS A 193 -12.06 7.86 -6.12
N ASP A 194 -11.79 7.94 -7.41
CA ASP A 194 -12.79 8.11 -8.46
C ASP A 194 -12.69 6.95 -9.45
N TYR A 195 -13.54 5.94 -9.31
CA TYR A 195 -13.51 4.75 -10.18
C TYR A 195 -13.80 5.05 -11.65
N GLY A 196 -14.32 6.20 -11.95
CA GLY A 196 -14.55 6.63 -13.30
C GLY A 196 -13.58 7.70 -13.79
N ALA A 197 -12.48 7.94 -13.10
CA ALA A 197 -11.58 9.10 -13.14
C ALA A 197 -11.64 10.00 -14.38
N PHE A 198 -11.56 9.47 -15.60
CA PHE A 198 -11.62 10.26 -16.84
C PHE A 198 -13.00 10.26 -17.49
N SER A 199 -13.77 9.20 -17.29
CA SER A 199 -15.14 9.08 -17.80
C SER A 199 -16.18 9.79 -16.93
N THR A 200 -15.79 10.32 -15.77
CA THR A 200 -16.57 11.10 -14.81
C THR A 200 -15.71 12.25 -14.25
N CYS A 201 -16.22 13.26 -13.64
CA CYS A 201 -17.61 13.64 -13.51
C CYS A 201 -17.83 14.93 -14.33
N CYS A 202 -18.81 14.94 -15.21
CA CYS A 202 -19.16 16.14 -16.00
C CYS A 202 -20.31 16.95 -15.40
N CYS A 203 -20.58 16.84 -14.09
CA CYS A 203 -21.57 17.67 -13.43
C CYS A 203 -21.13 19.16 -13.39
N ASP A 204 -22.08 20.06 -13.14
CA ASP A 204 -21.80 21.48 -13.17
C ASP A 204 -20.70 21.88 -12.17
N TYR A 205 -20.67 21.28 -10.97
CA TYR A 205 -19.63 21.54 -9.96
C TYR A 205 -18.21 21.18 -10.47
N CYS A 206 -18.08 20.08 -11.22
CA CYS A 206 -16.79 19.69 -11.79
C CYS A 206 -16.37 20.61 -12.92
N LYS A 207 -17.31 21.00 -13.79
CA LYS A 207 -17.06 21.98 -14.89
C LYS A 207 -16.67 23.34 -14.32
N ASP A 208 -17.42 23.85 -13.35
CA ASP A 208 -17.13 25.15 -12.71
C ASP A 208 -15.77 25.11 -12.00
N ARG A 209 -15.42 23.99 -11.36
CA ARG A 209 -14.12 23.83 -10.74
C ARG A 209 -12.99 23.81 -11.76
N PHE A 210 -13.18 23.12 -12.89
CA PHE A 210 -12.19 23.05 -13.98
C PHE A 210 -11.93 24.44 -14.58
N GLN A 211 -13.00 25.18 -14.79
CA GLN A 211 -12.89 26.59 -15.26
C GLN A 211 -12.19 27.49 -14.23
N ARG A 212 -12.53 27.35 -12.94
CA ARG A 212 -11.98 28.20 -11.89
C ARG A 212 -10.51 27.93 -11.62
N GLU A 213 -10.08 26.66 -11.56
CA GLU A 213 -8.72 26.29 -11.19
C GLU A 213 -7.75 26.36 -12.37
N PHE A 214 -8.20 26.02 -13.56
CA PHE A 214 -7.34 25.87 -14.72
C PHE A 214 -7.68 26.83 -15.87
N GLY A 215 -8.75 27.60 -15.76
CA GLY A 215 -9.21 28.49 -16.83
C GLY A 215 -9.72 27.75 -18.07
N ARG A 216 -10.17 26.51 -17.92
CA ARG A 216 -10.54 25.62 -19.03
C ARG A 216 -11.99 25.19 -18.96
N GLU A 217 -12.60 25.01 -20.13
CA GLU A 217 -13.88 24.35 -20.28
C GLU A 217 -13.67 22.86 -20.59
N LEU A 218 -14.55 22.01 -20.04
CA LEU A 218 -14.53 20.58 -20.37
C LEU A 218 -15.07 20.41 -21.80
N PRO A 219 -14.26 19.90 -22.75
CA PRO A 219 -14.69 19.76 -24.14
C PRO A 219 -15.73 18.66 -24.30
N ASN A 220 -16.45 18.68 -25.42
CA ASN A 220 -17.35 17.60 -25.81
C ASN A 220 -16.60 16.27 -25.89
N PHE A 221 -17.33 15.17 -25.65
CA PHE A 221 -16.74 13.85 -25.64
C PHE A 221 -16.13 13.41 -26.98
N GLU A 222 -16.60 13.97 -28.09
CA GLU A 222 -16.10 13.73 -29.44
C GLU A 222 -14.75 14.40 -29.74
N ASP A 223 -14.29 15.30 -28.88
CA ASP A 223 -13.00 15.98 -29.05
C ASP A 223 -11.82 15.00 -28.83
N LYS A 224 -11.29 14.50 -29.95
CA LYS A 224 -10.17 13.55 -29.94
C LYS A 224 -8.84 14.16 -29.50
N GLU A 225 -8.67 15.48 -29.63
CA GLU A 225 -7.45 16.13 -29.15
C GLU A 225 -7.36 16.10 -27.64
N PHE A 226 -8.49 16.10 -26.96
CA PHE A 226 -8.58 15.99 -25.51
C PHE A 226 -8.75 14.53 -25.05
N TRP A 227 -9.75 13.82 -25.59
CA TRP A 227 -10.12 12.48 -25.10
C TRP A 227 -9.29 11.35 -25.71
N GLY A 228 -8.53 11.61 -26.78
CA GLY A 228 -7.77 10.59 -27.49
C GLY A 228 -8.66 9.55 -28.16
N ASP A 229 -8.20 8.30 -28.17
CA ASP A 229 -8.99 7.17 -28.66
C ASP A 229 -9.95 6.68 -27.57
N THR A 230 -11.24 6.87 -27.79
CA THR A 230 -12.32 6.47 -26.88
C THR A 230 -13.00 5.16 -27.27
N SER A 231 -12.43 4.41 -28.20
CA SER A 231 -12.96 3.09 -28.60
C SER A 231 -12.70 1.98 -27.57
N GLY A 232 -11.72 2.21 -26.69
CA GLY A 232 -11.30 1.23 -25.67
C GLY A 232 -11.95 1.44 -24.30
N ASN A 233 -11.33 0.85 -23.29
CA ASN A 233 -11.76 0.97 -21.89
C ASN A 233 -11.68 2.44 -21.44
N PRO A 234 -12.70 2.98 -20.75
CA PRO A 234 -12.69 4.35 -20.21
C PRO A 234 -11.44 4.72 -19.39
N THR A 235 -10.82 3.79 -18.73
CA THR A 235 -9.57 4.00 -17.98
C THR A 235 -8.38 4.32 -18.88
N THR A 236 -8.50 4.06 -20.19
CA THR A 236 -7.45 4.34 -21.18
C THR A 236 -7.73 5.61 -22.02
N TRP A 237 -8.82 6.33 -21.79
CA TRP A 237 -9.12 7.57 -22.49
C TRP A 237 -8.18 8.70 -22.07
N GLY A 238 -8.09 9.71 -22.91
CA GLY A 238 -7.32 10.91 -22.65
C GLY A 238 -6.03 11.00 -23.43
N ASN A 239 -5.66 12.22 -23.76
CA ASN A 239 -4.42 12.54 -24.48
C ASN A 239 -3.46 13.28 -23.55
N TYR A 240 -2.48 12.59 -23.01
CA TYR A 240 -1.48 13.17 -22.11
C TYR A 240 -0.55 14.18 -22.78
N ASN A 241 -0.49 14.23 -24.12
CA ASN A 241 0.23 15.27 -24.83
C ASN A 241 -0.56 16.60 -24.86
N ASN A 242 -1.87 16.55 -24.56
CA ASN A 242 -2.70 17.74 -24.42
C ASN A 242 -2.60 18.31 -22.99
N PRO A 243 -2.09 19.53 -22.78
CA PRO A 243 -2.02 20.13 -21.44
C PRO A 243 -3.37 20.23 -20.74
N ALA A 244 -4.46 20.48 -21.48
CA ALA A 244 -5.78 20.55 -20.89
C ALA A 244 -6.25 19.23 -20.31
N PHE A 245 -5.85 18.11 -20.92
CA PHE A 245 -6.15 16.78 -20.36
C PHE A 245 -5.34 16.50 -19.07
N ARG A 246 -4.07 16.89 -19.01
CA ARG A 246 -3.28 16.77 -17.77
C ARG A 246 -3.88 17.62 -16.65
N ASP A 247 -4.39 18.82 -16.95
CA ASP A 247 -5.11 19.67 -15.99
C ASP A 247 -6.40 18.96 -15.50
N TRP A 248 -7.09 18.22 -16.38
CA TRP A 248 -8.25 17.42 -16.01
C TRP A 248 -7.89 16.27 -15.06
N VAL A 249 -6.79 15.57 -15.31
CA VAL A 249 -6.25 14.54 -14.39
C VAL A 249 -5.92 15.16 -13.02
N GLN A 250 -5.26 16.32 -13.02
CA GLN A 250 -4.92 17.02 -11.79
C GLN A 250 -6.17 17.48 -11.02
N LEU A 251 -7.22 17.94 -11.71
CA LEU A 251 -8.50 18.26 -11.08
C LEU A 251 -9.06 17.07 -10.31
N LYS A 252 -9.01 15.88 -10.89
CA LYS A 252 -9.51 14.66 -10.24
C LYS A 252 -8.74 14.35 -8.95
N VAL A 253 -7.43 14.40 -9.03
CA VAL A 253 -6.56 14.21 -7.85
C VAL A 253 -6.85 15.29 -6.78
N ASN A 254 -6.97 16.55 -7.18
CA ASN A 254 -7.29 17.64 -6.26
C ASN A 254 -8.65 17.43 -5.58
N SER A 255 -9.64 16.91 -6.32
CA SER A 255 -10.99 16.68 -5.80
C SER A 255 -11.00 15.64 -4.68
N VAL A 256 -10.27 14.54 -4.86
CA VAL A 256 -10.09 13.52 -3.83
C VAL A 256 -9.27 14.06 -2.65
N SER A 257 -8.17 14.77 -2.92
CA SER A 257 -7.31 15.35 -1.88
C SER A 257 -8.05 16.34 -0.98
N ASP A 258 -8.90 17.22 -1.56
CA ASP A 258 -9.70 18.17 -0.79
C ASP A 258 -10.76 17.48 0.07
N HIS A 259 -11.33 16.38 -0.41
CA HIS A 259 -12.23 15.57 0.37
C HIS A 259 -11.51 14.92 1.57
N ILE A 260 -10.32 14.33 1.36
CA ILE A 260 -9.47 13.81 2.43
C ILE A 260 -9.16 14.91 3.46
N LYS A 261 -8.81 16.11 3.00
CA LYS A 261 -8.56 17.28 3.85
C LYS A 261 -9.78 17.64 4.72
N MET A 262 -10.96 17.63 4.13
CA MET A 262 -12.20 17.87 4.88
C MET A 262 -12.40 16.82 5.97
N VAL A 263 -12.23 15.54 5.65
CA VAL A 263 -12.31 14.44 6.61
C VAL A 263 -11.30 14.65 7.74
N LYS A 264 -10.02 14.89 7.41
CA LYS A 264 -8.97 15.12 8.41
C LYS A 264 -9.29 16.29 9.35
N SER A 265 -9.91 17.35 8.83
CA SER A 265 -10.31 18.50 9.65
C SER A 265 -11.36 18.15 10.75
N ILE A 266 -12.16 17.12 10.51
CA ILE A 266 -13.16 16.62 11.47
C ILE A 266 -12.53 15.66 12.49
N LEU A 267 -11.59 14.83 12.02
CA LEU A 267 -10.89 13.87 12.88
C LEU A 267 -9.98 14.55 13.93
N GLY A 268 -9.44 15.72 13.61
CA GLY A 268 -8.47 16.39 14.49
C GLY A 268 -7.20 15.54 14.67
N ASP A 269 -6.84 15.23 15.92
CA ASP A 269 -5.62 14.46 16.24
C ASP A 269 -5.77 12.94 16.02
N ARG A 270 -6.97 12.44 15.67
CA ARG A 270 -7.17 11.03 15.34
C ARG A 270 -6.50 10.70 14.01
N PRO A 271 -5.79 9.57 13.91
CA PRO A 271 -5.15 9.18 12.67
C PRO A 271 -6.17 8.88 11.57
N LEU A 272 -5.82 9.33 10.38
CA LEU A 272 -6.54 9.06 9.13
C LEU A 272 -5.62 8.30 8.18
N MET A 273 -6.13 7.23 7.59
CA MET A 273 -5.58 6.56 6.42
C MET A 273 -6.66 6.32 5.37
N THR A 274 -6.23 6.06 4.15
CA THR A 274 -7.09 5.65 3.04
C THR A 274 -6.46 4.51 2.28
N CYS A 275 -7.25 3.72 1.58
CA CYS A 275 -6.75 2.70 0.67
C CYS A 275 -6.12 3.38 -0.56
N CYS A 276 -4.80 3.54 -0.54
CA CYS A 276 -4.01 4.08 -1.63
C CYS A 276 -2.95 3.06 -2.07
N SER A 277 -3.32 1.79 -2.04
CA SER A 277 -2.42 0.64 -2.14
C SER A 277 -1.70 0.50 -3.46
N ALA A 278 -1.92 1.41 -4.40
CA ALA A 278 -1.35 1.26 -5.71
C ALA A 278 -0.64 2.54 -6.16
N THR A 279 0.64 2.42 -6.42
CA THR A 279 1.50 3.52 -6.87
C THR A 279 1.77 3.48 -8.37
N GLY A 280 1.28 2.46 -9.07
CA GLY A 280 1.42 2.33 -10.52
C GLY A 280 0.59 3.34 -11.31
N PRO A 281 0.95 3.61 -12.59
CA PRO A 281 0.28 4.61 -13.43
C PRO A 281 -1.23 4.35 -13.62
N MET A 282 -1.63 3.10 -13.74
CA MET A 282 -3.06 2.74 -13.92
C MET A 282 -3.95 3.27 -12.81
N HIS A 283 -3.48 3.27 -11.58
CA HIS A 283 -4.30 3.66 -10.43
C HIS A 283 -4.50 5.18 -10.37
N LEU A 284 -3.50 5.95 -10.75
CA LEU A 284 -3.67 7.39 -10.93
C LEU A 284 -4.74 7.68 -12.00
N ASN A 285 -4.63 7.03 -13.14
CA ASN A 285 -5.44 7.33 -14.32
C ASN A 285 -6.84 6.73 -14.24
N GLY A 286 -6.95 5.52 -13.69
CA GLY A 286 -8.22 4.81 -13.56
C GLY A 286 -9.02 5.16 -12.30
N LEU A 287 -8.34 5.64 -11.24
CA LEU A 287 -8.94 5.83 -9.92
C LEU A 287 -8.64 7.20 -9.29
N ALA A 288 -7.92 8.09 -9.98
CA ALA A 288 -7.41 9.35 -9.42
C ALA A 288 -6.62 9.18 -8.10
N LEU A 289 -6.01 8.01 -7.87
CA LEU A 289 -5.22 7.71 -6.69
C LEU A 289 -3.81 8.28 -6.84
N ASN A 290 -3.47 9.25 -5.99
CA ASN A 290 -2.13 9.80 -5.94
C ASN A 290 -1.68 9.97 -4.49
N LEU A 291 -1.16 8.88 -3.92
CA LEU A 291 -0.73 8.84 -2.52
C LEU A 291 0.21 10.00 -2.17
N GLU A 292 1.16 10.33 -3.04
CA GLU A 292 2.14 11.39 -2.77
C GLU A 292 1.49 12.78 -2.64
N ARG A 293 0.38 13.02 -3.34
CA ARG A 293 -0.40 14.26 -3.22
C ARG A 293 -1.35 14.25 -2.03
N PHE A 294 -1.77 13.06 -1.58
CA PHE A 294 -2.70 12.92 -0.46
C PHE A 294 -2.01 13.02 0.91
N MET A 295 -0.71 12.71 0.97
CA MET A 295 0.05 12.57 2.23
C MET A 295 0.06 13.81 3.12
N ASP A 296 -0.16 15.01 2.59
CA ASP A 296 -0.26 16.22 3.42
C ASP A 296 -1.44 16.12 4.41
N ASN A 297 -2.49 15.38 4.05
CA ASN A 297 -3.72 15.24 4.83
C ASN A 297 -3.90 13.84 5.44
N LEU A 298 -3.00 12.89 5.18
CA LEU A 298 -3.00 11.56 5.77
C LEU A 298 -1.97 11.46 6.91
N ASP A 299 -2.27 10.65 7.90
CA ASP A 299 -1.34 10.35 9.01
C ASP A 299 -0.65 9.00 8.80
N LEU A 300 -1.37 8.05 8.24
CA LEU A 300 -0.95 6.68 8.03
C LEU A 300 -1.10 6.30 6.55
N VAL A 301 -0.26 5.38 6.11
CA VAL A 301 -0.32 4.80 4.77
C VAL A 301 -0.69 3.34 4.90
N MET A 302 -1.68 2.90 4.13
CA MET A 302 -2.10 1.52 4.04
C MET A 302 -1.80 0.97 2.65
N LEU A 303 -1.22 -0.20 2.60
CA LEU A 303 -1.05 -0.96 1.36
C LEU A 303 -1.83 -2.27 1.42
N GLU A 304 -2.55 -2.57 0.37
CA GLU A 304 -3.41 -3.73 0.25
C GLU A 304 -2.83 -4.71 -0.78
N ASN A 305 -2.05 -5.69 -0.37
CA ASN A 305 -1.42 -6.55 -1.37
C ASN A 305 -1.00 -7.94 -0.92
N CYS A 306 -1.04 -8.25 0.36
CA CYS A 306 -0.52 -9.52 0.83
C CYS A 306 -1.59 -10.59 0.99
N GLY A 307 -1.32 -11.81 0.52
CA GLY A 307 -2.10 -13.00 0.87
C GLY A 307 -3.49 -13.12 0.25
N MET A 308 -3.87 -12.22 -0.67
CA MET A 308 -5.21 -12.23 -1.26
C MET A 308 -5.49 -13.46 -2.12
N SER A 309 -4.49 -13.95 -2.84
CA SER A 309 -4.66 -15.10 -3.70
C SER A 309 -3.37 -15.90 -3.86
N VAL A 310 -3.56 -17.13 -4.27
CA VAL A 310 -2.48 -18.06 -4.60
C VAL A 310 -1.67 -17.65 -5.80
N HIS A 311 -2.21 -16.75 -6.61
CA HIS A 311 -1.61 -16.37 -7.86
C HIS A 311 -0.38 -15.53 -7.61
N THR A 312 0.72 -16.20 -7.47
CA THR A 312 2.00 -15.55 -7.61
C THR A 312 2.30 -14.54 -6.50
N VAL A 313 3.10 -14.96 -5.61
CA VAL A 313 3.93 -14.01 -4.87
C VAL A 313 4.81 -13.32 -5.91
N GLU A 314 4.30 -12.28 -6.55
CA GLU A 314 5.09 -11.39 -7.39
C GLU A 314 5.98 -10.54 -6.50
N TRP A 315 6.98 -11.18 -5.93
CA TRP A 315 7.87 -10.62 -4.93
C TRP A 315 8.34 -9.21 -5.27
N GLY A 316 8.78 -9.01 -6.51
CA GLY A 316 9.31 -7.72 -6.94
C GLY A 316 8.29 -6.61 -6.91
N LYS A 317 7.08 -6.88 -7.36
CA LYS A 317 5.99 -5.90 -7.39
C LYS A 317 5.49 -5.59 -5.98
N MET A 318 5.25 -6.61 -5.16
CA MET A 318 4.78 -6.44 -3.78
C MET A 318 5.80 -5.69 -2.94
N GLU A 319 7.07 -6.03 -3.06
CA GLU A 319 8.14 -5.33 -2.35
C GLU A 319 8.31 -3.89 -2.83
N ALA A 320 8.24 -3.65 -4.14
CA ALA A 320 8.29 -2.30 -4.69
C ALA A 320 7.17 -1.43 -4.11
N GLU A 321 5.93 -1.90 -4.12
CA GLU A 321 4.80 -1.18 -3.52
C GLU A 321 5.02 -0.89 -2.03
N ALA A 322 5.40 -1.90 -1.25
CA ALA A 322 5.62 -1.75 0.19
C ALA A 322 6.71 -0.72 0.50
N LEU A 323 7.84 -0.78 -0.21
CA LEU A 323 8.97 0.11 0.04
C LEU A 323 8.75 1.52 -0.52
N ILE A 324 8.04 1.68 -1.64
CA ILE A 324 7.65 3.00 -2.15
C ILE A 324 6.76 3.68 -1.12
N GLN A 325 5.71 3.03 -0.67
CA GLN A 325 4.76 3.61 0.29
C GLN A 325 5.42 3.89 1.65
N LYS A 326 6.27 2.98 2.14
CA LYS A 326 7.09 3.20 3.33
C LYS A 326 7.99 4.44 3.17
N ASN A 327 8.68 4.56 2.05
CA ASN A 327 9.55 5.71 1.78
C ASN A 327 8.77 7.03 1.70
N ILE A 328 7.62 7.03 1.02
CA ILE A 328 6.74 8.21 0.98
C ILE A 328 6.35 8.65 2.38
N ALA A 329 5.88 7.72 3.22
CA ALA A 329 5.50 8.01 4.59
C ALA A 329 6.67 8.58 5.41
N LEU A 330 7.81 7.90 5.44
CA LEU A 330 8.99 8.31 6.21
C LEU A 330 9.56 9.64 5.74
N ASN A 331 9.62 9.88 4.43
CA ASN A 331 10.11 11.14 3.85
C ASN A 331 9.21 12.33 4.23
N MET A 332 7.93 12.09 4.48
CA MET A 332 6.96 13.08 4.96
C MET A 332 6.90 13.19 6.51
N GLY A 333 7.80 12.52 7.21
CA GLY A 333 7.82 12.50 8.69
C GLY A 333 6.64 11.75 9.32
N LYS A 334 6.05 10.81 8.57
CA LYS A 334 4.95 9.95 9.01
C LYS A 334 5.45 8.57 9.43
N ALA A 335 4.58 7.79 10.10
CA ALA A 335 4.87 6.41 10.45
C ALA A 335 5.03 5.52 9.21
N PRO A 336 5.81 4.42 9.28
CA PRO A 336 5.87 3.44 8.20
C PRO A 336 4.48 2.92 7.80
N ALA A 337 4.38 2.44 6.57
CA ALA A 337 3.13 1.91 6.03
C ALA A 337 2.58 0.74 6.85
N ILE A 338 1.28 0.48 6.71
CA ILE A 338 0.56 -0.65 7.28
C ILE A 338 0.22 -1.59 6.13
N ALA A 339 0.70 -2.84 6.19
CA ALA A 339 0.42 -3.84 5.16
C ALA A 339 -0.85 -4.63 5.54
N LEU A 340 -1.89 -4.46 4.76
CA LEU A 340 -3.11 -5.27 4.84
C LEU A 340 -2.88 -6.61 4.15
N SER A 341 -3.14 -7.69 4.86
CA SER A 341 -3.19 -9.05 4.30
C SER A 341 -4.54 -9.69 4.56
N TYR A 342 -5.12 -10.27 3.53
CA TYR A 342 -6.34 -11.04 3.67
C TYR A 342 -5.99 -12.47 4.06
N SER A 343 -6.39 -12.86 5.26
CA SER A 343 -5.97 -14.10 5.90
C SER A 343 -7.17 -14.93 6.32
N THR A 344 -7.25 -16.13 5.81
CA THR A 344 -8.32 -17.09 6.15
C THR A 344 -7.80 -18.27 6.94
N TYR A 345 -6.53 -18.60 6.76
CA TYR A 345 -5.86 -19.73 7.36
C TYR A 345 -4.59 -19.29 8.11
N ASP A 346 -4.13 -20.14 9.03
CA ASP A 346 -2.91 -19.89 9.82
C ASP A 346 -1.72 -19.51 8.93
N THR A 347 -1.55 -20.22 7.81
CA THR A 347 -0.43 -19.97 6.87
C THR A 347 -0.55 -18.63 6.18
N SER A 348 -1.73 -18.21 5.73
CA SER A 348 -1.91 -16.92 5.09
C SER A 348 -1.71 -15.76 6.07
N ALA A 349 -2.16 -15.91 7.31
CA ALA A 349 -1.91 -14.93 8.37
C ALA A 349 -0.42 -14.82 8.70
N TYR A 350 0.26 -15.97 8.82
CA TYR A 350 1.70 -16.02 9.04
C TYR A 350 2.50 -15.41 7.89
N MET A 351 2.09 -15.67 6.65
CA MET A 351 2.73 -15.08 5.47
C MET A 351 2.60 -13.54 5.46
N GLY A 352 1.42 -13.00 5.69
CA GLY A 352 1.20 -11.55 5.78
C GLY A 352 2.04 -10.91 6.89
N TRP A 353 2.06 -11.50 8.07
CA TRP A 353 2.90 -11.08 9.18
C TRP A 353 4.40 -11.14 8.84
N SER A 354 4.87 -12.20 8.19
CA SER A 354 6.26 -12.39 7.80
C SER A 354 6.72 -11.34 6.79
N PHE A 355 5.89 -11.02 5.79
CA PHE A 355 6.17 -9.97 4.81
C PHE A 355 6.23 -8.58 5.46
N ALA A 356 5.26 -8.25 6.32
CA ALA A 356 5.26 -6.97 7.03
C ALA A 356 6.56 -6.81 7.85
N ARG A 357 6.96 -7.84 8.57
CA ARG A 357 8.24 -7.87 9.31
C ARG A 357 9.45 -7.72 8.41
N PHE A 358 9.48 -8.44 7.30
CA PHE A 358 10.59 -8.39 6.33
C PHE A 358 10.72 -6.99 5.70
N TRP A 359 9.61 -6.34 5.37
CA TRP A 359 9.62 -4.98 4.81
C TRP A 359 9.79 -3.87 5.87
N GLY A 360 9.59 -4.19 7.15
CA GLY A 360 9.64 -3.20 8.24
C GLY A 360 8.46 -2.25 8.20
N VAL A 361 7.27 -2.80 8.05
CA VAL A 361 5.98 -2.12 8.11
C VAL A 361 5.07 -2.78 9.14
N SER A 362 4.02 -2.09 9.55
CA SER A 362 3.01 -2.64 10.45
C SER A 362 2.17 -3.70 9.74
N ASN A 363 1.61 -4.65 10.49
CA ASN A 363 0.74 -5.69 9.94
C ASN A 363 -0.73 -5.41 10.27
N TRP A 364 -1.58 -5.49 9.26
CA TRP A 364 -3.02 -5.56 9.40
C TRP A 364 -3.53 -6.86 8.76
N ALA A 365 -4.08 -7.75 9.57
CA ALA A 365 -4.73 -8.96 9.05
C ALA A 365 -6.25 -8.79 8.99
N SER A 366 -6.82 -9.15 7.85
CA SER A 366 -8.25 -9.13 7.59
C SER A 366 -8.71 -10.41 6.91
N THR A 367 -9.99 -10.53 6.64
CA THR A 367 -10.57 -11.64 5.87
C THR A 367 -11.52 -11.11 4.80
N LEU A 368 -11.46 -11.69 3.61
CA LEU A 368 -12.42 -11.44 2.53
C LEU A 368 -13.61 -12.39 2.55
N ILE A 369 -13.61 -13.35 3.46
CA ILE A 369 -14.64 -14.39 3.49
C ILE A 369 -15.70 -14.00 4.48
N GLY A 370 -16.91 -13.76 3.97
CA GLY A 370 -18.10 -13.67 4.80
C GLY A 370 -18.43 -15.03 5.42
N ARG A 371 -18.75 -15.05 6.70
CA ARG A 371 -19.02 -16.29 7.45
C ARG A 371 -20.23 -17.08 6.92
N LEU A 372 -21.15 -16.40 6.23
CA LEU A 372 -22.38 -17.01 5.69
C LEU A 372 -22.12 -18.01 4.55
N SER A 373 -20.97 -17.92 3.89
CA SER A 373 -20.64 -18.81 2.76
C SER A 373 -19.92 -20.08 3.16
N HIS A 374 -19.55 -20.24 4.42
CA HIS A 374 -18.70 -21.33 4.86
C HIS A 374 -19.29 -22.01 6.09
N ASN A 375 -18.95 -23.28 6.26
CA ASN A 375 -19.24 -23.96 7.48
C ASN A 375 -18.55 -23.20 8.65
N PRO A 376 -19.30 -22.60 9.58
CA PRO A 376 -18.72 -21.73 10.61
C PRO A 376 -17.67 -22.43 11.50
N GLY A 377 -17.66 -23.76 11.48
CA GLY A 377 -16.70 -24.58 12.25
C GLY A 377 -15.28 -24.60 11.66
N ASP A 378 -15.12 -24.19 10.38
CA ASP A 378 -13.85 -24.35 9.67
C ASP A 378 -13.00 -23.08 9.64
N ILE A 379 -13.54 -21.94 10.08
CA ILE A 379 -12.88 -20.64 10.02
C ILE A 379 -12.60 -20.14 11.44
N LYS A 380 -11.31 -19.96 11.72
CA LYS A 380 -10.86 -19.34 12.95
C LYS A 380 -11.14 -17.83 12.95
N GLU A 381 -11.30 -17.27 14.13
CA GLU A 381 -11.29 -15.81 14.30
C GLU A 381 -9.90 -15.24 13.96
N ILE A 382 -9.85 -14.04 13.41
CA ILE A 382 -8.58 -13.43 12.97
C ILE A 382 -7.54 -13.33 14.10
N HIS A 383 -7.98 -13.09 15.34
CA HIS A 383 -7.08 -13.04 16.48
C HIS A 383 -6.47 -14.40 16.82
N GLU A 384 -7.19 -15.50 16.56
CA GLU A 384 -6.66 -16.86 16.74
C GLU A 384 -5.57 -17.17 15.70
N LEU A 385 -5.70 -16.66 14.48
CA LEU A 385 -4.71 -16.81 13.41
C LEU A 385 -3.42 -16.00 13.69
N LEU A 386 -3.55 -14.81 14.29
CA LEU A 386 -2.43 -13.92 14.57
C LEU A 386 -1.69 -14.24 15.87
N ALA A 387 -2.37 -14.85 16.86
CA ALA A 387 -1.82 -15.06 18.19
C ALA A 387 -0.45 -15.77 18.19
N PRO A 388 -0.20 -16.82 17.40
CA PRO A 388 1.10 -17.51 17.41
C PRO A 388 2.25 -16.58 17.01
N SER A 389 2.09 -15.81 15.93
CA SER A 389 3.13 -14.91 15.41
C SER A 389 3.33 -13.69 16.30
N ASN A 390 2.25 -13.03 16.70
CA ASN A 390 2.32 -11.85 17.56
C ASN A 390 2.91 -12.15 18.94
N ASN A 391 2.49 -13.27 19.58
CA ASN A 391 3.02 -13.66 20.88
C ASN A 391 4.48 -14.11 20.81
N TRP A 392 4.88 -14.73 19.69
CA TRP A 392 6.29 -15.04 19.45
C TRP A 392 7.10 -13.74 19.32
N GLU A 393 6.61 -12.77 18.54
CA GLU A 393 7.26 -11.47 18.39
C GLU A 393 7.45 -10.76 19.72
N ASP A 394 6.40 -10.63 20.52
CA ASP A 394 6.47 -9.96 21.82
C ASP A 394 7.47 -10.61 22.76
N ARG A 395 7.60 -11.93 22.71
CA ARG A 395 8.46 -12.70 23.61
C ARG A 395 9.92 -12.73 23.16
N TYR A 396 10.17 -12.88 21.87
CA TYR A 396 11.50 -13.20 21.36
C TYR A 396 12.12 -12.13 20.50
N SER A 397 11.32 -11.25 19.91
CA SER A 397 11.77 -10.23 18.99
C SER A 397 10.85 -9.01 18.99
N PRO A 398 10.72 -8.30 20.12
CA PRO A 398 9.83 -7.15 20.27
C PRO A 398 10.40 -5.92 19.56
N LEU A 399 10.52 -5.99 18.22
CA LEU A 399 11.07 -4.92 17.40
C LEU A 399 9.97 -3.94 17.00
N ASP A 400 10.24 -2.66 17.22
CA ASP A 400 9.39 -1.59 16.73
C ASP A 400 9.68 -1.34 15.26
N THR A 401 8.69 -1.53 14.39
CA THR A 401 8.83 -1.32 12.94
C THR A 401 9.09 0.12 12.56
N ASP A 402 8.65 1.07 13.36
CA ASP A 402 8.83 2.51 13.18
C ASP A 402 10.18 3.06 13.68
N LYS A 403 11.01 2.22 14.33
CA LYS A 403 12.32 2.61 14.84
C LYS A 403 13.50 1.95 14.10
N GLY A 404 13.21 0.94 13.27
CA GLY A 404 14.23 0.25 12.50
C GLY A 404 14.64 1.04 11.26
N GLU A 405 15.95 1.27 11.10
CA GLU A 405 16.52 1.90 9.90
C GLU A 405 16.95 0.82 8.92
N ASP A 406 16.42 0.86 7.69
CA ASP A 406 16.87 -0.03 6.62
C ASP A 406 18.29 0.32 6.21
N ILE A 407 19.12 -0.72 6.07
CA ILE A 407 20.46 -0.58 5.51
C ILE A 407 20.38 -0.90 4.03
N TYR A 408 20.89 -0.02 3.20
CA TYR A 408 20.83 -0.13 1.75
C TYR A 408 22.11 0.35 1.07
N GLU A 409 22.32 -0.17 -0.12
CA GLU A 409 23.50 0.12 -0.95
C GLU A 409 23.14 0.88 -2.23
N VAL A 410 21.84 1.03 -2.53
CA VAL A 410 21.34 1.66 -3.76
C VAL A 410 20.09 2.48 -3.49
N ARG A 411 19.95 3.58 -4.20
CA ARG A 411 18.74 4.40 -4.24
C ARG A 411 18.06 4.26 -5.60
N LEU A 412 16.90 3.65 -5.61
CA LEU A 412 16.09 3.46 -6.82
C LEU A 412 15.06 4.58 -6.93
N VAL A 413 15.10 5.33 -8.03
CA VAL A 413 14.17 6.45 -8.23
C VAL A 413 12.78 5.95 -8.63
N ASN A 414 11.76 6.42 -7.93
CA ASN A 414 10.36 6.37 -8.36
C ASN A 414 9.89 7.80 -8.62
N ASN A 415 9.90 8.20 -9.88
CA ASN A 415 9.60 9.57 -10.27
C ASN A 415 8.12 9.76 -10.56
N LEU A 416 7.40 10.40 -9.63
CA LEU A 416 5.98 10.73 -9.76
C LEU A 416 5.66 11.48 -11.08
N LEU A 417 6.57 12.35 -11.54
CA LEU A 417 6.35 13.14 -12.76
C LEU A 417 6.16 12.26 -14.01
N CYS A 418 6.86 11.13 -14.10
CA CYS A 418 6.65 10.15 -15.18
C CYS A 418 5.24 9.60 -15.13
N ARG A 419 4.76 9.24 -13.94
CA ARG A 419 3.42 8.70 -13.74
C ARG A 419 2.32 9.72 -14.07
N GLU A 420 2.47 10.96 -13.61
CA GLU A 420 1.47 12.02 -13.82
C GLU A 420 1.38 12.47 -15.30
N ASN A 421 2.43 12.32 -16.08
CA ASN A 421 2.53 12.88 -17.43
C ASN A 421 2.72 11.84 -18.55
N GLY A 422 2.75 10.56 -18.24
CA GLY A 422 3.15 9.54 -19.20
C GLY A 422 2.37 8.25 -19.20
N TYR A 423 1.12 8.20 -18.69
CA TYR A 423 0.41 6.92 -18.62
C TYR A 423 0.23 6.24 -19.99
N ARG A 424 -0.06 7.02 -21.03
CA ARG A 424 -0.23 6.51 -22.40
C ARG A 424 1.06 6.48 -23.20
N ASP A 425 2.05 7.17 -22.70
CA ASP A 425 3.39 7.16 -23.24
C ASP A 425 4.19 6.03 -22.62
N GLU A 426 5.21 5.59 -23.30
CA GLU A 426 6.09 4.53 -22.79
C GLU A 426 6.77 4.96 -21.48
N GLU A 427 7.05 6.24 -21.29
CA GLU A 427 7.76 6.76 -20.10
C GLU A 427 7.07 6.44 -18.78
N GLY A 428 5.73 6.58 -18.70
CA GLY A 428 4.99 6.35 -17.46
C GLY A 428 4.94 4.89 -17.07
N ARG A 429 4.59 4.02 -18.02
CA ARG A 429 4.49 2.57 -17.80
C ARG A 429 5.85 1.91 -17.69
N GLU A 430 6.75 2.24 -18.61
CA GLU A 430 8.06 1.63 -18.63
C GLU A 430 8.89 2.00 -17.40
N HIS A 431 8.79 3.25 -16.92
CA HIS A 431 9.44 3.62 -15.68
C HIS A 431 8.97 2.73 -14.50
N TRP A 432 7.66 2.55 -14.32
CA TRP A 432 7.12 1.67 -13.28
C TRP A 432 7.52 0.20 -13.47
N THR A 433 7.49 -0.29 -14.68
CA THR A 433 7.90 -1.66 -15.04
C THR A 433 9.35 -1.89 -14.67
N LYS A 434 10.24 -0.93 -14.97
CA LYS A 434 11.67 -1.00 -14.62
C LYS A 434 11.89 -0.92 -13.11
N VAL A 435 11.18 -0.05 -12.41
CA VAL A 435 11.20 0.01 -10.94
C VAL A 435 10.88 -1.35 -10.31
N SER A 436 9.83 -2.03 -10.80
CA SER A 436 9.46 -3.36 -10.33
C SER A 436 10.49 -4.43 -10.70
N ALA A 437 11.11 -4.33 -11.87
CA ALA A 437 12.15 -5.25 -12.31
C ALA A 437 13.41 -5.13 -11.44
N TRP A 438 13.86 -3.91 -11.14
CA TRP A 438 14.98 -3.65 -10.22
C TRP A 438 14.71 -4.21 -8.82
N SER A 439 13.50 -3.98 -8.26
CA SER A 439 13.11 -4.58 -6.99
C SER A 439 13.27 -6.10 -6.99
N LYS A 440 12.76 -6.75 -8.04
CA LYS A 440 12.84 -8.22 -8.20
C LYS A 440 14.28 -8.73 -8.22
N VAL A 441 15.17 -8.03 -8.92
CA VAL A 441 16.58 -8.41 -9.02
C VAL A 441 17.30 -8.18 -7.70
N PHE A 442 17.06 -7.06 -7.03
CA PHE A 442 17.67 -6.76 -5.72
C PHE A 442 17.27 -7.77 -4.64
N ILE A 443 16.01 -8.22 -4.63
CA ILE A 443 15.60 -9.32 -3.74
C ILE A 443 16.42 -10.58 -3.99
N ARG A 444 16.68 -10.91 -5.27
CA ARG A 444 17.41 -12.13 -5.64
C ARG A 444 18.91 -12.05 -5.39
N THR A 445 19.47 -10.86 -5.50
CA THR A 445 20.91 -10.62 -5.31
C THR A 445 21.26 -10.16 -3.90
N ASN A 446 20.29 -10.03 -3.01
CA ASN A 446 20.43 -9.53 -1.65
C ASN A 446 21.08 -8.14 -1.56
N VAL A 447 20.89 -7.31 -2.60
CA VAL A 447 21.29 -5.90 -2.58
C VAL A 447 20.24 -5.10 -1.85
N GLY A 448 20.62 -4.46 -0.76
CA GLY A 448 19.74 -3.55 -0.04
C GLY A 448 19.46 -2.29 -0.87
N TYR A 449 18.20 -1.88 -0.90
CA TYR A 449 17.83 -0.68 -1.65
C TYR A 449 16.69 0.07 -0.95
N ARG A 450 16.60 1.38 -1.19
CA ARG A 450 15.45 2.20 -0.86
C ARG A 450 14.96 2.95 -2.08
N PHE A 451 13.73 3.41 -2.01
CA PHE A 451 13.23 4.33 -3.03
C PHE A 451 13.67 5.77 -2.75
N LEU A 452 13.88 6.52 -3.84
CA LEU A 452 14.11 7.96 -3.83
C LEU A 452 12.90 8.63 -4.48
N ARG A 453 12.21 9.48 -3.72
CA ARG A 453 11.04 10.22 -4.22
C ARG A 453 11.44 11.32 -5.19
N TYR A 454 10.49 11.73 -6.02
CA TYR A 454 10.67 12.83 -6.97
C TYR A 454 11.10 14.15 -6.32
N THR A 455 10.66 14.43 -5.08
CA THR A 455 11.07 15.62 -4.31
C THR A 455 12.50 15.50 -3.77
N GLU A 456 12.91 14.32 -3.32
CA GLU A 456 14.29 14.08 -2.91
C GLU A 456 15.25 14.20 -4.10
N LEU A 457 14.81 13.76 -5.30
CA LEU A 457 15.59 13.87 -6.53
C LEU A 457 15.84 15.33 -6.95
N ALA A 458 15.00 16.27 -6.51
CA ALA A 458 15.16 17.70 -6.76
C ALA A 458 16.03 18.43 -5.71
N ASP A 459 16.53 17.74 -4.69
CA ASP A 459 17.35 18.32 -3.62
C ASP A 459 18.80 17.81 -3.66
N ALA A 460 19.70 18.61 -4.22
CA ALA A 460 21.10 18.25 -4.33
C ALA A 460 21.77 17.96 -2.96
N LYS A 461 21.38 18.66 -1.89
CA LYS A 461 21.92 18.39 -0.54
C LYS A 461 21.50 17.03 -0.04
N ARG A 462 20.22 16.67 -0.28
CA ARG A 462 19.70 15.36 0.04
C ARG A 462 20.40 14.25 -0.76
N LEU A 463 20.65 14.45 -2.04
CA LEU A 463 21.40 13.50 -2.86
C LEU A 463 22.82 13.29 -2.33
N MET A 464 23.51 14.36 -1.94
CA MET A 464 24.89 14.32 -1.43
C MET A 464 25.00 13.82 0.01
N SER A 465 23.91 13.74 0.78
CA SER A 465 23.94 13.27 2.17
C SER A 465 24.23 11.77 2.30
N GLU A 466 24.25 11.04 1.20
CA GLU A 466 24.44 9.59 1.15
C GLU A 466 25.41 9.21 0.02
N ASP A 467 26.35 8.32 0.30
CA ASP A 467 27.36 7.85 -0.67
C ASP A 467 26.90 6.58 -1.45
N THR A 468 25.60 6.42 -1.64
CA THR A 468 25.04 5.30 -2.39
C THR A 468 24.66 5.74 -3.80
N PRO A 469 24.86 4.90 -4.85
CA PRO A 469 24.48 5.24 -6.21
C PRO A 469 22.97 5.40 -6.36
N ILE A 470 22.58 6.24 -7.34
CA ILE A 470 21.20 6.47 -7.74
C ILE A 470 20.92 5.76 -9.04
N ILE A 471 19.80 5.06 -9.15
CA ILE A 471 19.33 4.44 -10.39
C ILE A 471 18.19 5.26 -10.97
N LEU A 472 18.39 5.70 -12.20
CA LEU A 472 17.44 6.41 -13.06
C LEU A 472 17.13 5.54 -14.27
N ASP A 473 16.04 4.79 -14.26
CA ASP A 473 15.66 3.92 -15.36
C ASP A 473 14.36 4.40 -15.98
N ASN A 474 14.38 4.69 -17.27
CA ASN A 474 13.24 5.23 -18.02
C ASN A 474 12.57 6.46 -17.37
N CYS A 475 13.35 7.38 -16.82
CA CYS A 475 12.84 8.63 -16.28
C CYS A 475 12.61 9.66 -17.41
N GLY A 476 11.57 9.44 -18.21
CA GLY A 476 11.25 10.29 -19.37
C GLY A 476 10.84 11.73 -18.99
N CYS A 477 10.09 11.92 -17.89
CA CYS A 477 9.70 13.24 -17.40
C CYS A 477 10.60 13.66 -16.24
N VAL A 478 11.34 14.76 -16.40
CA VAL A 478 12.29 15.28 -15.39
C VAL A 478 12.16 16.80 -15.31
N SER A 479 11.96 17.34 -14.09
CA SER A 479 11.93 18.79 -13.91
C SER A 479 13.33 19.41 -13.97
N ASP A 480 13.40 20.73 -14.16
CA ASP A 480 14.67 21.46 -14.22
C ASP A 480 15.38 21.43 -12.85
N GLU A 481 14.62 21.43 -11.75
CA GLU A 481 15.15 21.29 -10.41
C GLU A 481 15.78 19.89 -10.18
N GLN A 482 15.10 18.84 -10.63
CA GLN A 482 15.63 17.47 -10.58
C GLN A 482 16.92 17.35 -11.40
N TYR A 483 16.90 17.86 -12.61
CA TYR A 483 18.08 17.87 -13.48
C TYR A 483 19.26 18.60 -12.84
N THR A 484 19.02 19.82 -12.33
CA THR A 484 20.04 20.63 -11.65
C THR A 484 20.62 19.88 -10.45
N ALA A 485 19.79 19.24 -9.64
CA ALA A 485 20.25 18.50 -8.47
C ALA A 485 21.10 17.28 -8.87
N ILE A 486 20.70 16.54 -9.90
CA ILE A 486 21.47 15.40 -10.45
C ILE A 486 22.83 15.87 -10.98
N LYS A 487 22.87 16.97 -11.71
CA LYS A 487 24.10 17.58 -12.24
C LYS A 487 25.06 17.95 -11.13
N VAL A 488 24.58 18.68 -10.12
CA VAL A 488 25.39 19.04 -8.93
C VAL A 488 25.87 17.79 -8.20
N TYR A 489 25.04 16.75 -8.08
CA TYR A 489 25.46 15.49 -7.47
C TYR A 489 26.59 14.82 -8.24
N LEU A 490 26.51 14.75 -9.57
CA LEU A 490 27.56 14.19 -10.44
C LEU A 490 28.86 15.02 -10.38
N GLU A 491 28.77 16.36 -10.38
CA GLU A 491 29.90 17.30 -10.26
C GLU A 491 30.66 17.10 -8.93
N ASN A 492 29.97 16.67 -7.89
CA ASN A 492 30.58 16.37 -6.58
C ASN A 492 30.98 14.89 -6.39
N GLY A 493 31.10 14.13 -7.50
CA GLY A 493 31.57 12.74 -7.46
C GLY A 493 30.49 11.73 -7.15
N GLY A 494 29.20 12.13 -7.15
CA GLY A 494 28.07 11.22 -7.00
C GLY A 494 28.01 10.21 -8.13
N LYS A 495 27.38 9.07 -7.87
CA LYS A 495 27.23 7.97 -8.84
C LYS A 495 25.79 7.85 -9.30
N VAL A 496 25.58 7.90 -10.61
CA VAL A 496 24.28 7.75 -11.26
C VAL A 496 24.35 6.63 -12.29
N ILE A 497 23.50 5.61 -12.10
CA ILE A 497 23.27 4.54 -13.06
C ILE A 497 22.04 4.94 -13.86
N MET A 498 22.21 5.14 -15.16
CA MET A 498 21.15 5.67 -16.02
C MET A 498 20.85 4.74 -17.18
N ALA A 499 19.56 4.45 -17.36
CA ALA A 499 19.03 3.87 -18.58
C ALA A 499 18.13 4.89 -19.30
N LEU A 500 18.17 4.90 -20.62
CA LEU A 500 17.38 5.81 -21.44
C LEU A 500 15.93 5.28 -21.63
N PRO A 501 14.93 6.18 -21.87
CA PRO A 501 15.08 7.64 -22.01
C PRO A 501 15.21 8.37 -20.67
N PHE A 502 15.85 9.53 -20.69
CA PHE A 502 15.96 10.40 -19.53
C PHE A 502 15.72 11.88 -19.94
N GLY A 503 14.72 12.53 -19.31
CA GLY A 503 14.46 13.95 -19.48
C GLY A 503 14.05 14.38 -20.90
N ILE A 504 13.30 13.54 -21.62
CA ILE A 504 12.71 13.88 -22.93
C ILE A 504 11.51 14.83 -22.80
N LYS A 505 10.91 14.88 -21.61
CA LYS A 505 9.83 15.82 -21.24
C LYS A 505 10.24 16.56 -19.96
N ASP A 506 9.70 17.76 -19.80
CA ASP A 506 9.86 18.53 -18.57
C ASP A 506 8.93 18.02 -17.45
N GLY A 507 9.00 18.62 -16.26
CA GLY A 507 8.18 18.26 -15.11
C GLY A 507 6.67 18.51 -15.28
N LYS A 508 6.28 19.20 -16.34
CA LYS A 508 4.88 19.44 -16.71
C LYS A 508 4.42 18.60 -17.91
N GLY A 509 5.31 17.73 -18.43
CA GLY A 509 5.01 16.83 -19.54
C GLY A 509 5.14 17.45 -20.93
N PHE A 510 5.76 18.64 -21.08
CA PHE A 510 6.06 19.21 -22.39
C PHE A 510 7.34 18.57 -22.95
N ILE A 511 7.28 18.23 -24.24
CA ILE A 511 8.43 17.65 -24.94
C ILE A 511 9.55 18.70 -25.03
N ARG A 512 10.78 18.30 -24.69
CA ARG A 512 11.97 19.13 -24.81
C ARG A 512 12.53 19.06 -26.24
N GLU A 513 13.15 20.15 -26.68
CA GLU A 513 13.88 20.16 -27.96
C GLU A 513 15.04 19.16 -27.97
N LYS A 514 15.69 19.01 -26.83
CA LYS A 514 16.81 18.08 -26.59
C LYS A 514 16.59 17.29 -25.31
N PRO A 515 16.78 15.96 -25.30
CA PRO A 515 16.79 15.18 -24.07
C PRO A 515 17.88 15.65 -23.11
N LEU A 516 17.58 15.72 -21.81
CA LEU A 516 18.56 16.11 -20.79
C LEU A 516 19.72 15.12 -20.68
N SER A 517 19.49 13.86 -21.09
CA SER A 517 20.55 12.84 -21.14
C SER A 517 21.71 13.22 -22.07
N GLU A 518 21.47 13.93 -23.16
CA GLU A 518 22.53 14.30 -24.11
C GLU A 518 23.58 15.20 -23.44
N GLU A 519 23.16 16.23 -22.70
CA GLU A 519 24.06 17.12 -21.97
C GLU A 519 24.90 16.36 -20.92
N LEU A 520 24.26 15.43 -20.16
CA LEU A 520 24.97 14.65 -19.15
C LEU A 520 26.00 13.70 -19.78
N ILE A 521 25.68 13.10 -20.94
CA ILE A 521 26.56 12.21 -21.68
C ILE A 521 27.73 13.01 -22.28
N GLU A 522 27.48 14.15 -22.90
CA GLU A 522 28.50 15.05 -23.45
C GLU A 522 29.47 15.55 -22.36
N ALA A 523 28.98 15.84 -21.17
CA ALA A 523 29.78 16.28 -20.02
C ALA A 523 30.74 15.17 -19.50
N ASN A 524 30.45 13.91 -19.81
CA ASN A 524 31.28 12.75 -19.48
C ASN A 524 31.69 12.67 -18.00
N TYR A 525 30.73 12.81 -17.11
CA TYR A 525 30.97 12.72 -15.65
C TYR A 525 31.48 11.34 -15.27
N PRO A 526 32.60 11.23 -14.48
CA PRO A 526 33.15 9.93 -14.05
C PRO A 526 32.13 9.07 -13.25
N GLY A 527 31.17 9.70 -12.61
CA GLY A 527 30.12 9.02 -11.82
C GLY A 527 28.90 8.60 -12.65
N LEU A 528 28.80 8.99 -13.92
CA LEU A 528 27.68 8.61 -14.77
C LEU A 528 27.94 7.26 -15.45
N VAL A 529 27.08 6.29 -15.20
CA VAL A 529 27.16 4.95 -15.77
C VAL A 529 25.93 4.68 -16.60
N LEU A 530 26.11 4.54 -17.91
CA LEU A 530 25.04 4.17 -18.82
C LEU A 530 24.86 2.66 -18.84
N ILE A 531 23.64 2.20 -18.79
CA ILE A 531 23.25 0.80 -18.92
C ILE A 531 22.23 0.62 -20.04
N ASP A 532 22.20 -0.61 -20.58
CA ASP A 532 21.13 -0.99 -21.52
C ASP A 532 19.81 -1.18 -20.75
N ASN A 533 18.77 -0.48 -21.16
CA ASN A 533 17.47 -0.53 -20.52
C ASN A 533 16.64 -1.78 -20.88
N ASN A 534 17.07 -2.58 -21.84
CA ASN A 534 16.30 -3.74 -22.28
C ASN A 534 16.33 -4.88 -21.26
N ILE A 535 17.41 -4.98 -20.49
CA ILE A 535 17.64 -6.11 -19.57
C ILE A 535 17.97 -5.60 -18.17
N VAL A 536 17.05 -5.83 -17.23
CA VAL A 536 17.29 -5.70 -15.78
C VAL A 536 17.29 -7.10 -15.20
N ASP A 537 18.47 -7.67 -15.03
CA ASP A 537 18.66 -9.02 -14.51
C ASP A 537 19.84 -9.10 -13.52
N GLU A 538 20.09 -10.28 -13.00
CA GLU A 538 21.19 -10.55 -12.08
C GLU A 538 22.56 -10.28 -12.71
N CYS A 539 22.71 -10.47 -14.03
CA CYS A 539 23.95 -10.19 -14.75
C CYS A 539 24.26 -8.69 -14.79
N CYS A 540 23.23 -7.86 -14.99
CA CYS A 540 23.36 -6.40 -14.91
C CYS A 540 23.88 -5.96 -13.54
N VAL A 541 23.27 -6.47 -12.46
CA VAL A 541 23.73 -6.17 -11.08
C VAL A 541 25.14 -6.68 -10.84
N ALA A 542 25.48 -7.88 -11.28
CA ALA A 542 26.84 -8.44 -11.14
C ALA A 542 27.89 -7.56 -11.82
N GLN A 543 27.63 -7.06 -13.03
CA GLN A 543 28.52 -6.13 -13.73
C GLN A 543 28.71 -4.80 -12.99
N LEU A 544 27.63 -4.26 -12.37
CA LEU A 544 27.71 -3.04 -11.56
C LEU A 544 28.53 -3.26 -10.29
N ILE A 545 28.44 -4.44 -9.70
CA ILE A 545 29.27 -4.85 -8.55
C ILE A 545 30.74 -5.01 -8.97
N GLU A 546 31.02 -5.71 -10.07
CA GLU A 546 32.38 -5.92 -10.58
C GLU A 546 33.09 -4.58 -10.88
N LYS A 547 32.34 -3.62 -11.45
CA LYS A 547 32.86 -2.26 -11.69
C LYS A 547 33.00 -1.42 -10.41
N GLY A 548 32.61 -1.94 -9.23
CA GLY A 548 32.68 -1.23 -7.94
C GLY A 548 31.70 -0.06 -7.82
N ILE A 549 30.65 -0.05 -8.63
CA ILE A 549 29.61 0.97 -8.62
C ILE A 549 28.62 0.68 -7.50
N ILE A 550 28.09 -0.57 -7.45
CA ILE A 550 27.33 -1.09 -6.32
C ILE A 550 28.29 -1.87 -5.43
N LYS A 551 28.25 -1.62 -4.14
CA LYS A 551 29.05 -2.31 -3.14
C LYS A 551 28.12 -3.05 -2.17
N PRO A 552 27.71 -4.28 -2.50
CA PRO A 552 26.77 -5.03 -1.65
C PRO A 552 27.41 -5.31 -0.30
N ARG A 553 26.66 -5.09 0.76
CA ARG A 553 27.06 -5.42 2.13
C ARG A 553 26.86 -6.89 2.46
N ILE A 554 25.97 -7.53 1.72
CA ILE A 554 25.64 -8.93 1.91
C ILE A 554 26.03 -9.69 0.64
N HIS A 555 26.82 -10.73 0.82
CA HIS A 555 27.18 -11.62 -0.26
C HIS A 555 26.97 -13.07 0.18
N GLN A 556 26.07 -13.78 -0.47
CA GLN A 556 25.86 -15.19 -0.21
C GLN A 556 27.03 -16.00 -0.80
N VAL A 557 27.63 -16.87 -0.01
CA VAL A 557 28.81 -17.64 -0.40
C VAL A 557 28.58 -19.14 -0.42
N GLU A 558 27.58 -19.63 0.33
CA GLU A 558 27.25 -21.05 0.40
C GLU A 558 25.75 -21.26 0.56
N GLY A 559 25.26 -22.39 0.10
CA GLY A 559 23.85 -22.80 0.19
C GLY A 559 22.98 -22.34 -0.96
N GLU A 560 21.70 -22.63 -0.90
CA GLU A 560 20.72 -22.27 -1.93
C GLU A 560 20.45 -20.76 -1.95
N THR A 561 20.40 -20.17 -3.14
CA THR A 561 20.16 -18.72 -3.35
C THR A 561 18.69 -18.33 -3.20
N THR A 562 17.95 -19.03 -2.38
CA THR A 562 16.49 -18.89 -2.25
C THR A 562 16.06 -18.00 -1.09
N TRP A 563 17.00 -17.57 -0.25
CA TRP A 563 16.72 -16.74 0.91
C TRP A 563 16.98 -15.27 0.58
N ALA A 564 15.92 -14.45 0.68
CA ALA A 564 16.05 -13.00 0.64
C ALA A 564 16.48 -12.47 2.01
N VAL A 565 17.37 -11.49 2.03
CA VAL A 565 17.92 -10.91 3.25
C VAL A 565 17.70 -9.41 3.29
N ARG A 566 17.28 -8.90 4.44
CA ARG A 566 17.28 -7.48 4.78
C ARG A 566 17.92 -7.25 6.13
N ILE A 567 18.78 -6.26 6.21
CA ILE A 567 19.37 -5.83 7.47
C ILE A 567 18.72 -4.52 7.90
N ARG A 568 18.33 -4.45 9.17
CA ARG A 568 17.90 -3.22 9.82
C ARG A 568 18.67 -2.95 11.08
N LYS A 569 18.93 -1.68 11.32
CA LYS A 569 19.52 -1.19 12.55
C LYS A 569 18.40 -0.74 13.49
N HIS A 570 18.37 -1.31 14.68
CA HIS A 570 17.47 -0.94 15.77
C HIS A 570 18.31 -0.45 16.95
N GLU A 571 18.42 0.86 17.12
CA GLU A 571 19.32 1.48 18.10
C GLU A 571 20.78 1.05 17.83
N ASP A 572 21.39 0.29 18.74
CA ASP A 572 22.74 -0.26 18.61
C ASP A 572 22.78 -1.72 18.10
N LYS A 573 21.61 -2.30 17.79
CA LYS A 573 21.47 -3.69 17.36
C LYS A 573 21.21 -3.79 15.88
N LEU A 574 21.83 -4.79 15.27
CA LEU A 574 21.49 -5.22 13.93
C LEU A 574 20.56 -6.42 13.96
N VAL A 575 19.59 -6.41 13.09
CA VAL A 575 18.69 -7.53 12.87
C VAL A 575 18.71 -7.88 11.39
N MET A 576 19.08 -9.11 11.11
CA MET A 576 19.03 -9.67 9.78
C MET A 576 17.72 -10.46 9.64
N HIS A 577 16.81 -9.94 8.84
CA HIS A 577 15.58 -10.62 8.46
C HIS A 577 15.85 -11.49 7.23
N ILE A 578 15.41 -12.73 7.27
CA ILE A 578 15.50 -13.65 6.13
C ILE A 578 14.12 -14.18 5.77
N LEU A 579 13.89 -14.31 4.48
CA LEU A 579 12.61 -14.75 3.92
C LEU A 579 12.86 -15.75 2.78
N ASN A 580 12.28 -16.96 2.90
CA ASN A 580 12.42 -17.99 1.88
C ASN A 580 11.60 -17.64 0.63
N ARG A 581 12.26 -17.54 -0.52
CA ARG A 581 11.61 -17.29 -1.82
C ARG A 581 11.20 -18.59 -2.53
N ALA A 582 11.75 -19.73 -2.10
CA ALA A 582 11.45 -21.04 -2.66
C ALA A 582 10.20 -21.63 -1.99
N ILE A 583 9.06 -21.00 -2.22
CA ILE A 583 7.77 -21.45 -1.73
C ILE A 583 6.80 -21.66 -2.89
N GLU A 584 5.99 -22.69 -2.77
CA GLU A 584 4.85 -22.99 -3.62
C GLU A 584 3.57 -22.73 -2.84
N ALA A 585 2.66 -21.98 -3.45
CA ALA A 585 1.36 -21.69 -2.85
C ALA A 585 0.37 -22.82 -3.13
N ILE A 586 -0.34 -23.26 -2.11
CA ILE A 586 -1.37 -24.30 -2.19
C ILE A 586 -2.75 -23.64 -2.09
N PRO A 587 -3.53 -23.65 -3.18
CA PRO A 587 -4.86 -23.06 -3.17
C PRO A 587 -5.87 -23.91 -2.40
N HIS A 588 -6.90 -23.25 -1.88
CA HIS A 588 -8.11 -23.95 -1.48
C HIS A 588 -8.83 -24.51 -2.73
N SER A 589 -9.35 -25.72 -2.64
CA SER A 589 -9.93 -26.42 -3.78
C SER A 589 -11.19 -25.75 -4.35
N THR A 590 -11.94 -25.03 -3.53
CA THR A 590 -13.27 -24.49 -3.88
C THR A 590 -13.50 -23.05 -3.47
N LEU A 591 -12.75 -22.49 -2.49
CA LEU A 591 -12.96 -21.14 -2.03
C LEU A 591 -12.25 -20.13 -2.92
N THR A 592 -13.00 -19.15 -3.40
CA THR A 592 -12.49 -18.00 -4.16
C THR A 592 -12.62 -16.73 -3.35
N GLY A 593 -11.72 -15.78 -3.56
CA GLY A 593 -11.78 -14.46 -2.94
C GLY A 593 -13.03 -13.69 -3.39
N ALA A 594 -13.54 -12.81 -2.54
CA ALA A 594 -14.74 -12.01 -2.80
C ALA A 594 -14.60 -11.07 -4.02
N MET A 595 -13.38 -10.74 -4.42
CA MET A 595 -13.07 -9.85 -5.55
C MET A 595 -12.68 -10.61 -6.84
N HIS A 596 -13.05 -11.87 -6.98
CA HIS A 596 -12.67 -12.72 -8.12
C HIS A 596 -11.17 -12.83 -8.37
N THR A 597 -10.38 -12.61 -7.36
CA THR A 597 -8.92 -12.61 -7.43
C THR A 597 -8.31 -14.01 -7.45
N GLY A 598 -9.12 -15.04 -7.66
CA GLY A 598 -8.68 -16.42 -7.72
C GLY A 598 -8.91 -17.20 -6.40
N ASN A 599 -8.32 -18.37 -6.30
CA ASN A 599 -8.50 -19.24 -5.15
C ASN A 599 -7.79 -18.67 -3.92
N ILE A 600 -8.40 -18.83 -2.75
CA ILE A 600 -7.82 -18.43 -1.49
C ILE A 600 -6.57 -19.27 -1.19
N LEU A 601 -5.53 -18.64 -0.65
CA LEU A 601 -4.35 -19.32 -0.18
C LEU A 601 -4.71 -20.17 1.06
N LYS A 602 -4.62 -21.48 0.91
CA LYS A 602 -4.82 -22.42 2.01
C LYS A 602 -3.54 -22.70 2.77
N ASP A 603 -2.45 -22.94 2.04
CA ASP A 603 -1.18 -23.33 2.62
C ASP A 603 -0.01 -22.93 1.69
N ILE A 604 1.21 -23.03 2.20
CA ILE A 604 2.44 -22.91 1.42
C ILE A 604 3.34 -24.12 1.70
N LYS A 605 4.21 -24.42 0.74
CA LYS A 605 5.22 -25.48 0.88
C LYS A 605 6.56 -24.92 0.45
N ALA A 606 7.58 -25.15 1.26
CA ALA A 606 8.96 -24.90 0.86
C ALA A 606 9.37 -25.89 -0.23
N THR A 607 10.04 -25.39 -1.28
CA THR A 607 10.54 -26.21 -2.40
C THR A 607 12.05 -26.41 -2.35
N ASN A 608 12.74 -25.76 -1.40
CA ASN A 608 14.15 -25.96 -1.11
C ASN A 608 14.38 -27.01 -0.01
N ASN A 609 15.61 -27.46 0.15
CA ASN A 609 15.99 -28.50 1.12
C ASN A 609 16.21 -27.97 2.54
N GLY A 610 16.26 -26.65 2.73
CA GLY A 610 16.62 -26.04 4.02
C GLY A 610 18.06 -26.31 4.44
N ASP A 611 18.96 -26.42 3.47
CA ASP A 611 20.40 -26.58 3.72
C ASP A 611 20.98 -25.33 4.37
N LYS A 612 22.11 -25.50 5.07
CA LYS A 612 22.85 -24.38 5.67
C LYS A 612 23.18 -23.33 4.62
N VAL A 613 23.05 -22.07 4.99
CA VAL A 613 23.37 -20.94 4.14
C VAL A 613 24.35 -20.01 4.84
N SER A 614 25.33 -19.54 4.10
CA SER A 614 26.37 -18.64 4.60
C SER A 614 26.40 -17.33 3.81
N TYR A 615 26.52 -16.24 4.56
CA TYR A 615 26.65 -14.89 4.03
C TYR A 615 27.92 -14.23 4.55
N ILE A 616 28.65 -13.54 3.69
CA ILE A 616 29.66 -12.57 4.11
C ILE A 616 28.95 -11.22 4.23
N ILE A 617 29.10 -10.58 5.37
CA ILE A 617 28.46 -9.29 5.68
C ILE A 617 29.54 -8.27 6.01
N ASP A 618 29.49 -7.13 5.33
CA ASP A 618 30.29 -5.96 5.66
C ASP A 618 29.57 -5.15 6.77
N ILE A 619 30.14 -5.19 7.97
CA ILE A 619 29.60 -4.56 9.17
C ILE A 619 30.14 -3.14 9.41
N ASN A 620 30.93 -2.61 8.47
CA ASN A 620 31.53 -1.28 8.61
C ASN A 620 30.47 -0.17 8.80
N GLY A 621 30.61 0.58 9.89
CA GLY A 621 29.66 1.65 10.24
C GLY A 621 28.28 1.18 10.69
N ILE A 622 28.05 -0.15 10.84
CA ILE A 622 26.76 -0.69 11.22
C ILE A 622 26.78 -1.26 12.65
N ALA A 623 27.82 -2.00 13.02
CA ALA A 623 27.97 -2.59 14.35
C ALA A 623 29.43 -2.73 14.75
N ASP A 624 29.68 -2.55 16.06
CA ASP A 624 31.02 -2.75 16.63
C ASP A 624 31.32 -4.21 16.96
N LYS A 625 30.28 -5.01 17.21
CA LYS A 625 30.40 -6.43 17.58
C LYS A 625 29.27 -7.26 17.00
N TRP A 626 29.63 -8.39 16.43
CA TRP A 626 28.72 -9.40 15.89
C TRP A 626 29.09 -10.78 16.43
N ASP A 627 29.05 -10.91 17.75
CA ASP A 627 29.28 -12.14 18.48
C ASP A 627 27.98 -12.58 19.21
N ASN A 628 27.88 -13.87 19.49
CA ASN A 628 26.74 -14.48 20.19
C ASN A 628 25.37 -14.33 19.51
N LEU A 629 25.35 -14.33 18.16
CA LEU A 629 24.13 -14.27 17.38
C LEU A 629 23.31 -15.55 17.54
N SER A 630 22.00 -15.39 17.50
CA SER A 630 21.03 -16.50 17.48
C SER A 630 20.14 -16.39 16.26
N PHE A 631 19.87 -17.53 15.63
CA PHE A 631 18.86 -17.67 14.61
C PHE A 631 17.55 -18.15 15.23
N MET A 632 16.46 -17.45 14.95
CA MET A 632 15.15 -17.69 15.54
C MET A 632 14.06 -17.58 14.47
N SER A 633 12.97 -18.34 14.66
CA SER A 633 11.77 -18.29 13.82
C SER A 633 10.53 -18.68 14.63
N PRO A 634 9.35 -18.11 14.34
CA PRO A 634 8.10 -18.62 14.91
C PRO A 634 7.85 -20.10 14.62
N GLU A 635 8.34 -20.59 13.48
CA GLU A 635 8.15 -21.97 13.03
C GLU A 635 8.86 -23.02 13.90
N ILE A 636 9.87 -22.59 14.65
CA ILE A 636 10.56 -23.43 15.64
C ILE A 636 10.32 -22.98 17.09
N GLY A 637 9.36 -22.08 17.29
CA GLY A 637 8.89 -21.62 18.58
C GLY A 637 9.96 -20.92 19.42
N SER A 638 10.30 -21.44 20.59
CA SER A 638 11.29 -20.87 21.51
C SER A 638 12.73 -21.30 21.24
N ILE A 639 12.95 -22.12 20.23
CA ILE A 639 14.28 -22.64 19.92
C ILE A 639 15.14 -21.52 19.36
N LYS A 640 16.29 -21.32 19.99
CA LYS A 640 17.35 -20.45 19.49
C LYS A 640 18.47 -21.34 18.96
N ARG A 641 18.76 -21.20 17.67
CA ARG A 641 19.89 -21.92 17.06
C ARG A 641 21.12 -21.04 17.11
N GLY A 642 22.23 -21.61 17.49
CA GLY A 642 23.52 -20.93 17.40
C GLY A 642 23.84 -20.57 15.96
N VAL A 643 24.40 -19.40 15.77
CA VAL A 643 24.91 -18.92 14.49
C VAL A 643 26.42 -19.01 14.52
N VAL A 644 27.01 -19.61 13.48
CA VAL A 644 28.46 -19.62 13.36
C VAL A 644 28.91 -18.29 12.75
N VAL A 645 29.69 -17.54 13.51
CA VAL A 645 30.25 -16.26 13.08
C VAL A 645 31.78 -16.40 12.97
N GLU A 646 32.31 -16.14 11.80
CA GLU A 646 33.72 -16.19 11.48
C GLU A 646 34.19 -14.78 11.13
N ASN A 647 35.11 -14.24 11.90
CA ASN A 647 35.67 -12.90 11.62
C ASN A 647 36.70 -13.02 10.47
N LEU A 648 36.41 -12.38 9.37
CA LEU A 648 37.28 -12.39 8.18
C LEU A 648 38.27 -11.20 8.15
N GLY A 649 38.24 -10.31 9.14
CA GLY A 649 38.98 -9.05 9.16
C GLY A 649 38.34 -7.98 8.26
N HIS A 650 38.89 -6.76 8.30
CA HIS A 650 38.43 -5.63 7.49
C HIS A 650 36.92 -5.33 7.61
N ASN A 651 36.36 -5.46 8.82
CA ASN A 651 34.93 -5.29 9.10
C ASN A 651 34.01 -6.27 8.37
N LYS A 652 34.53 -7.44 7.97
CA LYS A 652 33.72 -8.50 7.35
C LYS A 652 33.57 -9.69 8.27
N VAL A 653 32.37 -10.23 8.33
CA VAL A 653 32.05 -11.45 9.05
C VAL A 653 31.36 -12.45 8.13
N LYS A 654 31.70 -13.73 8.25
CA LYS A 654 30.91 -14.79 7.63
C LYS A 654 29.92 -15.30 8.66
N VAL A 655 28.64 -15.28 8.31
CA VAL A 655 27.53 -15.73 9.15
C VAL A 655 26.91 -16.96 8.51
N THR A 656 26.95 -18.08 9.22
CA THR A 656 26.33 -19.34 8.76
C THR A 656 25.12 -19.65 9.62
N ILE A 657 23.98 -19.83 9.00
CA ILE A 657 22.70 -20.18 9.63
C ILE A 657 22.23 -21.56 9.16
N ASP A 658 21.45 -22.22 10.02
CA ASP A 658 20.80 -23.50 9.72
C ASP A 658 19.29 -23.30 9.64
N PRO A 659 18.71 -23.11 8.42
CA PRO A 659 17.30 -22.90 8.25
C PRO A 659 16.47 -24.19 8.22
N LYS A 660 17.03 -25.32 8.55
CA LYS A 660 16.33 -26.61 8.56
C LYS A 660 15.00 -26.53 9.33
N ASN A 661 13.93 -27.00 8.73
CA ASN A 661 12.55 -26.92 9.24
C ASN A 661 12.01 -25.49 9.37
N ILE A 662 12.59 -24.52 8.65
CA ILE A 662 12.01 -23.20 8.46
C ILE A 662 11.45 -23.16 7.06
N MET A 663 10.17 -22.87 6.96
CA MET A 663 9.46 -22.81 5.68
C MET A 663 9.56 -21.42 5.04
N LEU A 664 9.39 -20.37 5.85
CA LEU A 664 9.20 -19.01 5.32
C LEU A 664 10.14 -17.98 5.95
N TYR A 665 10.12 -17.80 7.28
CA TYR A 665 10.69 -16.59 7.88
C TYR A 665 11.56 -16.87 9.10
N GLY A 666 12.70 -16.16 9.18
CA GLY A 666 13.54 -16.15 10.36
C GLY A 666 14.29 -14.83 10.55
N ILE A 667 14.90 -14.69 11.70
CA ILE A 667 15.76 -13.57 12.06
C ILE A 667 17.07 -14.04 12.67
N VAL A 668 18.11 -13.25 12.43
CA VAL A 668 19.40 -13.35 13.13
C VAL A 668 19.60 -12.07 13.93
N MET A 669 19.77 -12.20 15.22
CA MET A 669 20.02 -11.08 16.13
C MET A 669 20.80 -11.51 17.38
#